data_5fe02b9c22a8cca5bf21d1a45b540166
#
_entry.id   5fe02b9c22a8cca5bf21d1a45b540166
#
_cell.length_a   1.000
_cell.length_b   1.000
_cell.length_c   1.000
_cell.angle_alpha   90.00
_cell.angle_beta   90.00
_cell.angle_gamma   90.00
#
_symmetry.space_group_name_H-M   'P 1'
#
loop_
_entity.id
_entity.type
_entity.pdbx_description
1 polymer ?
#
loop_
_entity_poly.entity_id
_entity_poly.type
_entity_poly.pdbx_seq_one_letter_code
_entity_poly.pdbx_strand_id
1 'polypeptide(L)'
;MSKLQLPRPAGKQPAAAQPQPERPQVPLLETDPAKGLTAEQAAQRMAAGLDNRAAASPTRSETEIIRDNIFTFFNLVFIVLALCLALVGSFANMTFLGVVIANTIIGTVQQLRSKHTVDQLTLVAAHKVRCLRDGKSILLPSEELVRDDIVEFTSGEQICADAVVCTGSAQANEALITGEAEPVPKNVGDVLRSGSFLVSGRCTVRLTHVGAESYASKLATEAREGGHKVAKGEMMRSLDGLIRVIGIALIPMGVVMFLKQYVSLELPLRDSVEATVAALIGMIPEGLYLLISVALAVSMVRLAQRKVLAQDMNCIETLARVDVLCVDKTGTITEARMEAGEPLLLTPDAWPQDRVYTVLHSIYAGTEPDNDTARAMVQRFGKQNGTPWPRQSVVPFNSAYKWSAATFAEGSFVVGAPEFVAGARYAELAAQVEPLLEKGSRVLLLARCDAEPDPKVGLDADKLEFVALLPVANRIRPEAPETFRYFAEQGVAVKVISGDNPVAVSEVARQAGIEGAERYVDAATLDTDEKVAEAVRTCTVFGRVTPAQKRKFVKALQADGHTVAMTGDGVNDVLALKDADCGIAMASGAQAASQVAQLVLLESDFSGLPAVVAEGRRVINNIQRSASLFLVKNIFSFLLTFIALFITMPYPLQPLQLSLLSMVTIGIPSFILALEPNHEMVHGKFIQNVLRAALPGGLSDLLLILGIEAFVFAFELPIGTLTTLTTLLLLAVGMAVLWDVCKPFTVAHGVLWGGMLILAGAAIALLGGFLGLERLDMRGMLILIAFLLLVVQTLHSMERGLTAVGDAAALVWKRLPRKSKAEENY
;
A
#
# COMPACT_ATOMS: atom_id res chain seq x y z
N MET A 1 32.86 -24.63 -33.30
CA MET A 1 32.54 -25.61 -32.24
C MET A 1 31.07 -25.47 -31.92
N SER A 2 30.28 -26.47 -32.23
CA SER A 2 28.85 -26.50 -32.26
C SER A 2 28.21 -26.36 -30.85
N LYS A 3 27.23 -25.47 -30.74
CA LYS A 3 26.37 -25.34 -29.53
C LYS A 3 25.51 -26.59 -29.38
N LEU A 4 25.72 -27.41 -28.39
CA LEU A 4 24.79 -28.43 -27.96
C LEU A 4 23.53 -27.77 -27.43
N GLN A 5 22.41 -27.87 -28.19
CA GLN A 5 21.07 -27.59 -27.68
C GLN A 5 20.56 -28.82 -26.91
N LEU A 6 20.40 -28.63 -25.60
CA LEU A 6 19.62 -29.58 -24.77
C LEU A 6 18.14 -29.54 -25.17
N PRO A 7 17.45 -30.68 -25.26
CA PRO A 7 16.03 -30.71 -25.62
C PRO A 7 15.20 -30.08 -24.47
N ARG A 8 14.32 -29.14 -24.84
CA ARG A 8 13.30 -28.61 -23.93
C ARG A 8 12.37 -29.75 -23.46
N PRO A 9 12.03 -29.84 -22.17
CA PRO A 9 11.02 -30.79 -21.72
C PRO A 9 9.69 -30.46 -22.42
N ALA A 10 9.05 -31.51 -22.91
CA ALA A 10 7.74 -31.42 -23.58
C ALA A 10 6.74 -30.72 -22.65
N GLY A 11 6.16 -29.63 -23.13
CA GLY A 11 5.11 -28.89 -22.41
C GLY A 11 3.95 -29.85 -22.09
N LYS A 12 3.57 -29.92 -20.81
CA LYS A 12 2.31 -30.49 -20.40
C LYS A 12 1.23 -29.73 -21.15
N GLN A 13 0.49 -30.45 -22.02
CA GLN A 13 -0.75 -29.92 -22.58
C GLN A 13 -1.63 -29.44 -21.42
N PRO A 14 -2.23 -28.25 -21.49
CA PRO A 14 -3.18 -27.81 -20.48
C PRO A 14 -4.28 -28.87 -20.41
N ALA A 15 -4.59 -29.32 -19.18
CA ALA A 15 -5.73 -30.19 -18.94
C ALA A 15 -6.95 -29.55 -19.59
N ALA A 16 -7.64 -30.29 -20.45
CA ALA A 16 -8.85 -29.85 -21.11
C ALA A 16 -9.79 -29.23 -20.06
N ALA A 17 -10.10 -27.95 -20.23
CA ALA A 17 -11.07 -27.27 -19.40
C ALA A 17 -12.35 -28.12 -19.36
N GLN A 18 -12.82 -28.50 -18.20
CA GLN A 18 -14.12 -29.16 -18.05
C GLN A 18 -15.15 -28.26 -18.73
N PRO A 19 -16.02 -28.76 -19.59
CA PRO A 19 -17.06 -27.99 -20.24
C PRO A 19 -17.89 -27.35 -19.13
N GLN A 20 -17.85 -26.02 -19.05
CA GLN A 20 -18.75 -25.28 -18.19
C GLN A 20 -20.18 -25.65 -18.59
N PRO A 21 -21.11 -25.90 -17.63
CA PRO A 21 -22.48 -26.16 -17.98
C PRO A 21 -23.00 -25.07 -18.88
N GLU A 22 -23.59 -25.43 -20.03
CA GLU A 22 -24.18 -24.47 -20.96
C GLU A 22 -25.13 -23.58 -20.19
N ARG A 23 -24.76 -22.29 -20.06
CA ARG A 23 -25.60 -21.30 -19.40
C ARG A 23 -26.84 -21.09 -20.25
N PRO A 24 -28.05 -21.01 -19.66
CA PRO A 24 -29.25 -20.75 -20.42
C PRO A 24 -29.05 -19.46 -21.23
N GLN A 25 -29.21 -19.56 -22.57
CA GLN A 25 -29.09 -18.40 -23.45
C GLN A 25 -30.33 -17.51 -23.22
N VAL A 26 -30.17 -16.50 -22.37
CA VAL A 26 -31.16 -15.45 -22.20
C VAL A 26 -30.99 -14.44 -23.33
N PRO A 27 -32.00 -14.21 -24.19
CA PRO A 27 -31.87 -13.27 -25.30
C PRO A 27 -31.61 -11.86 -24.79
N LEU A 28 -30.80 -11.10 -25.58
CA LEU A 28 -30.60 -9.66 -25.35
C LEU A 28 -31.98 -8.97 -25.44
N LEU A 29 -32.28 -8.15 -24.42
CA LEU A 29 -33.50 -7.35 -24.37
C LEU A 29 -33.13 -5.90 -24.69
N GLU A 30 -33.82 -5.30 -25.64
CA GLU A 30 -33.77 -3.86 -25.81
C GLU A 30 -34.64 -3.21 -24.72
N THR A 31 -34.01 -2.95 -23.57
CA THR A 31 -34.69 -2.36 -22.41
C THR A 31 -35.03 -0.90 -22.70
N ASP A 32 -36.28 -0.51 -22.40
CA ASP A 32 -36.69 0.88 -22.50
C ASP A 32 -35.90 1.77 -21.53
N PRO A 33 -35.14 2.78 -22.03
CA PRO A 33 -34.33 3.64 -21.17
C PRO A 33 -35.12 4.43 -20.12
N ALA A 34 -36.42 4.58 -20.32
CA ALA A 34 -37.31 5.30 -19.40
C ALA A 34 -37.90 4.43 -18.28
N LYS A 35 -37.93 3.09 -18.47
CA LYS A 35 -38.56 2.16 -17.51
C LYS A 35 -37.58 1.21 -16.83
N GLY A 36 -36.52 0.86 -17.53
CA GLY A 36 -35.57 -0.16 -17.07
C GLY A 36 -36.16 -1.58 -17.10
N LEU A 37 -35.42 -2.53 -16.53
CA LEU A 37 -35.89 -3.92 -16.38
C LEU A 37 -36.94 -4.03 -15.28
N THR A 38 -37.87 -4.97 -15.41
CA THR A 38 -38.75 -5.37 -14.29
C THR A 38 -37.96 -6.22 -13.27
N ALA A 39 -38.46 -6.25 -12.02
CA ALA A 39 -37.83 -7.06 -10.96
C ALA A 39 -37.75 -8.56 -11.36
N GLU A 40 -38.75 -9.06 -12.07
CA GLU A 40 -38.77 -10.46 -12.56
C GLU A 40 -37.70 -10.71 -13.64
N GLN A 41 -37.57 -9.78 -14.60
CA GLN A 41 -36.53 -9.86 -15.64
C GLN A 41 -35.12 -9.76 -15.06
N ALA A 42 -34.90 -8.93 -14.04
CA ALA A 42 -33.62 -8.84 -13.34
C ALA A 42 -33.30 -10.15 -12.58
N ALA A 43 -34.31 -10.74 -11.89
CA ALA A 43 -34.16 -12.03 -11.20
C ALA A 43 -33.84 -13.17 -12.16
N GLN A 44 -34.46 -13.23 -13.33
CA GLN A 44 -34.15 -14.23 -14.37
C GLN A 44 -32.71 -14.13 -14.85
N ARG A 45 -32.19 -12.93 -15.06
CA ARG A 45 -30.79 -12.71 -15.47
C ARG A 45 -29.81 -13.07 -14.37
N MET A 46 -30.12 -12.76 -13.13
CA MET A 46 -29.33 -13.15 -11.96
C MET A 46 -29.27 -14.68 -11.83
N ALA A 47 -30.40 -15.37 -12.00
CA ALA A 47 -30.46 -16.84 -11.99
C ALA A 47 -29.69 -17.48 -13.15
N ALA A 48 -29.60 -16.80 -14.30
CA ALA A 48 -28.79 -17.22 -15.45
C ALA A 48 -27.30 -16.92 -15.28
N GLY A 49 -26.86 -16.32 -14.17
CA GLY A 49 -25.47 -15.93 -13.93
C GLY A 49 -24.98 -14.77 -14.82
N LEU A 50 -25.92 -13.89 -15.25
CA LEU A 50 -25.65 -12.68 -15.99
C LEU A 50 -25.57 -11.46 -15.07
N ASP A 51 -25.10 -11.67 -13.86
CA ASP A 51 -24.82 -10.62 -12.86
C ASP A 51 -23.40 -10.05 -13.05
N ASN A 52 -23.18 -8.87 -12.48
CA ASN A 52 -21.89 -8.17 -12.57
C ASN A 52 -20.89 -8.58 -11.48
N ARG A 53 -21.05 -9.78 -10.91
CA ARG A 53 -20.06 -10.33 -9.99
C ARG A 53 -18.78 -10.65 -10.75
N ALA A 54 -17.64 -10.18 -10.23
CA ALA A 54 -16.35 -10.52 -10.81
C ALA A 54 -16.15 -12.05 -10.78
N ALA A 55 -15.60 -12.60 -11.86
CA ALA A 55 -15.34 -14.05 -11.98
C ALA A 55 -14.39 -14.59 -10.90
N ALA A 56 -13.59 -13.73 -10.28
CA ALA A 56 -12.74 -14.05 -9.14
C ALA A 56 -12.75 -12.86 -8.17
N SER A 57 -13.02 -13.13 -6.89
CA SER A 57 -12.80 -12.17 -5.81
C SER A 57 -11.36 -11.64 -5.91
N PRO A 58 -11.11 -10.33 -5.70
CA PRO A 58 -9.75 -9.80 -5.61
C PRO A 58 -8.95 -10.42 -4.46
N THR A 59 -9.63 -11.02 -3.48
CA THR A 59 -9.04 -11.74 -2.35
C THR A 59 -8.89 -13.23 -2.66
N ARG A 60 -7.82 -13.87 -2.12
CA ARG A 60 -7.58 -15.32 -2.25
C ARG A 60 -8.75 -16.09 -1.65
N SER A 61 -9.10 -17.25 -2.25
CA SER A 61 -10.12 -18.14 -1.70
C SER A 61 -9.64 -18.80 -0.40
N GLU A 62 -10.57 -19.21 0.48
CA GLU A 62 -10.23 -19.89 1.73
C GLU A 62 -9.46 -21.20 1.46
N THR A 63 -9.86 -21.93 0.42
CA THR A 63 -9.18 -23.17 0.00
C THR A 63 -7.76 -22.92 -0.50
N GLU A 64 -7.51 -21.80 -1.20
CA GLU A 64 -6.17 -21.40 -1.60
C GLU A 64 -5.30 -21.04 -0.39
N ILE A 65 -5.84 -20.28 0.57
CA ILE A 65 -5.14 -19.94 1.81
C ILE A 65 -4.73 -21.20 2.57
N ILE A 66 -5.65 -22.16 2.74
CA ILE A 66 -5.37 -23.42 3.44
C ILE A 66 -4.29 -24.20 2.69
N ARG A 67 -4.47 -24.38 1.37
CA ARG A 67 -3.51 -25.12 0.53
C ARG A 67 -2.12 -24.50 0.55
N ASP A 68 -2.03 -23.19 0.40
CA ASP A 68 -0.75 -22.46 0.32
C ASP A 68 0.00 -22.48 1.65
N ASN A 69 -0.68 -22.57 2.80
CA ASN A 69 -0.05 -22.73 4.11
C ASN A 69 0.37 -24.19 4.39
N ILE A 70 -0.33 -25.18 3.89
CA ILE A 70 0.00 -26.60 4.08
C ILE A 70 1.13 -27.03 3.13
N PHE A 71 1.00 -26.76 1.83
CA PHE A 71 1.92 -27.24 0.79
C PHE A 71 3.03 -26.24 0.48
N THR A 72 3.76 -25.78 1.53
CA THR A 72 4.97 -25.00 1.33
C THR A 72 6.15 -25.92 1.00
N PHE A 73 7.17 -25.40 0.30
CA PHE A 73 8.41 -26.13 0.05
C PHE A 73 9.04 -26.66 1.34
N PHE A 74 9.11 -25.85 2.39
CA PHE A 74 9.70 -26.26 3.65
C PHE A 74 8.88 -27.29 4.42
N ASN A 75 7.54 -27.19 4.40
CA ASN A 75 6.69 -28.22 5.02
C ASN A 75 6.92 -29.59 4.36
N LEU A 76 7.09 -29.62 3.03
CA LEU A 76 7.43 -30.84 2.34
C LEU A 76 8.79 -31.39 2.78
N VAL A 77 9.80 -30.53 2.90
CA VAL A 77 11.14 -30.92 3.41
C VAL A 77 11.02 -31.46 4.83
N PHE A 78 10.27 -30.81 5.74
CA PHE A 78 10.08 -31.29 7.11
C PHE A 78 9.40 -32.66 7.17
N ILE A 79 8.42 -32.91 6.30
CA ILE A 79 7.77 -34.22 6.20
C ILE A 79 8.81 -35.30 5.78
N VAL A 80 9.65 -35.01 4.80
CA VAL A 80 10.71 -35.93 4.37
C VAL A 80 11.71 -36.20 5.50
N LEU A 81 12.17 -35.14 6.19
CA LEU A 81 13.10 -35.29 7.32
C LEU A 81 12.49 -36.07 8.48
N ALA A 82 11.19 -35.84 8.78
CA ALA A 82 10.48 -36.60 9.79
C ALA A 82 10.34 -38.09 9.41
N LEU A 83 10.08 -38.37 8.13
CA LEU A 83 10.04 -39.76 7.64
C LEU A 83 11.40 -40.43 7.80
N CYS A 84 12.51 -39.75 7.48
CA CYS A 84 13.87 -40.27 7.71
C CYS A 84 14.11 -40.62 9.19
N LEU A 85 13.71 -39.74 10.12
CA LEU A 85 13.83 -40.00 11.57
C LEU A 85 12.95 -41.17 12.02
N ALA A 86 11.73 -41.28 11.50
CA ALA A 86 10.82 -42.36 11.83
C ALA A 86 11.37 -43.71 11.36
N LEU A 87 11.97 -43.78 10.18
CA LEU A 87 12.59 -44.99 9.63
C LEU A 87 13.75 -45.51 10.48
N VAL A 88 14.50 -44.61 11.16
CA VAL A 88 15.56 -45.01 12.08
C VAL A 88 15.13 -45.10 13.55
N GLY A 89 13.81 -45.01 13.84
CA GLY A 89 13.24 -45.14 15.18
C GLY A 89 13.54 -43.93 16.12
N SER A 90 13.87 -42.76 15.58
CA SER A 90 14.21 -41.58 16.37
C SER A 90 13.00 -40.64 16.58
N PHE A 91 11.95 -41.12 17.24
CA PHE A 91 10.69 -40.39 17.41
C PHE A 91 10.83 -39.11 18.30
N ALA A 92 11.71 -39.14 19.31
CA ALA A 92 11.96 -37.97 20.17
C ALA A 92 12.46 -36.75 19.38
N ASN A 93 13.25 -36.96 18.33
CA ASN A 93 13.79 -35.92 17.47
C ASN A 93 12.78 -35.36 16.46
N MET A 94 11.52 -35.86 16.42
CA MET A 94 10.44 -35.36 15.57
C MET A 94 9.65 -34.20 16.20
N THR A 95 10.05 -33.69 17.36
CA THR A 95 9.32 -32.60 18.08
C THR A 95 9.19 -31.31 17.26
N PHE A 96 10.09 -31.04 16.32
CA PHE A 96 10.00 -29.91 15.40
C PHE A 96 8.69 -29.95 14.56
N LEU A 97 8.11 -31.15 14.29
CA LEU A 97 6.80 -31.26 13.63
C LEU A 97 5.70 -30.57 14.40
N GLY A 98 5.73 -30.61 15.74
CA GLY A 98 4.79 -29.89 16.58
C GLY A 98 4.83 -28.39 16.32
N VAL A 99 6.02 -27.82 16.15
CA VAL A 99 6.22 -26.39 15.80
C VAL A 99 5.70 -26.12 14.38
N VAL A 100 6.02 -26.99 13.40
CA VAL A 100 5.55 -26.85 12.01
C VAL A 100 4.02 -26.90 11.93
N ILE A 101 3.38 -27.83 12.62
CA ILE A 101 1.91 -27.98 12.67
C ILE A 101 1.30 -26.74 13.34
N ALA A 102 1.81 -26.33 14.50
CA ALA A 102 1.34 -25.12 15.20
C ALA A 102 1.45 -23.87 14.30
N ASN A 103 2.60 -23.69 13.65
CA ASN A 103 2.83 -22.58 12.73
C ASN A 103 1.84 -22.59 11.55
N THR A 104 1.58 -23.77 10.95
CA THR A 104 0.63 -23.94 9.85
C THR A 104 -0.80 -23.60 10.29
N ILE A 105 -1.22 -24.06 11.46
CA ILE A 105 -2.55 -23.77 12.03
C ILE A 105 -2.68 -22.27 12.34
N ILE A 106 -1.72 -21.68 13.06
CA ILE A 106 -1.73 -20.26 13.42
C ILE A 106 -1.77 -19.40 12.16
N GLY A 107 -0.93 -19.69 11.15
CA GLY A 107 -0.89 -18.97 9.89
C GLY A 107 -2.21 -19.02 9.13
N THR A 108 -2.79 -20.20 9.03
CA THR A 108 -4.07 -20.42 8.35
C THR A 108 -5.20 -19.66 9.05
N VAL A 109 -5.34 -19.81 10.38
CA VAL A 109 -6.39 -19.13 11.16
C VAL A 109 -6.27 -17.62 11.08
N GLN A 110 -5.04 -17.09 11.19
CA GLN A 110 -4.80 -15.64 11.12
C GLN A 110 -5.10 -15.06 9.73
N GLN A 111 -4.70 -15.77 8.65
CA GLN A 111 -4.98 -15.32 7.28
C GLN A 111 -6.48 -15.39 6.97
N LEU A 112 -7.19 -16.44 7.41
CA LEU A 112 -8.64 -16.54 7.27
C LEU A 112 -9.36 -15.42 8.03
N ARG A 113 -8.96 -15.14 9.28
CA ARG A 113 -9.52 -14.05 10.08
C ARG A 113 -9.29 -12.68 9.42
N SER A 114 -8.09 -12.44 8.91
CA SER A 114 -7.76 -11.22 8.18
C SER A 114 -8.62 -11.07 6.93
N LYS A 115 -8.74 -12.15 6.13
CA LYS A 115 -9.61 -12.18 4.95
C LYS A 115 -11.05 -11.79 5.30
N HIS A 116 -11.66 -12.41 6.31
CA HIS A 116 -13.03 -12.11 6.71
C HIS A 116 -13.20 -10.62 7.12
N THR A 117 -12.23 -10.06 7.83
CA THR A 117 -12.27 -8.64 8.22
C THR A 117 -12.19 -7.73 7.00
N VAL A 118 -11.30 -8.02 6.05
CA VAL A 118 -11.14 -7.24 4.81
C VAL A 118 -12.41 -7.37 3.94
N ASP A 119 -12.94 -8.58 3.79
CA ASP A 119 -14.15 -8.82 3.00
C ASP A 119 -15.36 -8.04 3.57
N GLN A 120 -15.52 -8.00 4.91
CA GLN A 120 -16.57 -7.19 5.56
C GLN A 120 -16.42 -5.70 5.28
N LEU A 121 -15.21 -5.16 5.31
CA LEU A 121 -14.96 -3.74 5.02
C LEU A 121 -15.14 -3.41 3.53
N THR A 122 -14.76 -4.31 2.66
CA THR A 122 -14.99 -4.17 1.21
C THR A 122 -16.48 -4.11 0.90
N LEU A 123 -17.33 -4.89 1.61
CA LEU A 123 -18.78 -4.81 1.51
C LEU A 123 -19.34 -3.46 1.98
N VAL A 124 -18.77 -2.85 3.03
CA VAL A 124 -19.16 -1.52 3.50
C VAL A 124 -18.74 -0.43 2.50
N ALA A 125 -17.60 -0.60 1.85
CA ALA A 125 -17.09 0.28 0.79
C ALA A 125 -17.69 -0.06 -0.59
N ALA A 126 -18.61 -1.06 -0.68
CA ALA A 126 -19.17 -1.54 -1.93
C ALA A 126 -19.84 -0.41 -2.70
N HIS A 127 -19.56 -0.39 -3.97
CA HIS A 127 -19.92 0.63 -4.92
C HIS A 127 -21.39 0.56 -5.26
N LYS A 128 -22.14 1.61 -4.99
CA LYS A 128 -23.56 1.73 -5.32
C LYS A 128 -23.72 2.57 -6.58
N VAL A 129 -24.47 2.04 -7.53
CA VAL A 129 -24.74 2.68 -8.83
C VAL A 129 -26.24 2.93 -8.96
N ARG A 130 -26.62 4.03 -9.58
CA ARG A 130 -28.02 4.35 -9.86
C ARG A 130 -28.51 3.47 -11.02
N CYS A 131 -29.42 2.57 -10.71
CA CYS A 131 -30.07 1.68 -11.67
C CYS A 131 -31.56 2.01 -11.77
N LEU A 132 -32.09 2.02 -12.98
CA LEU A 132 -33.52 2.20 -13.24
C LEU A 132 -34.17 0.82 -13.40
N ARG A 133 -35.08 0.46 -12.48
CA ARG A 133 -35.89 -0.76 -12.54
C ARG A 133 -37.35 -0.43 -12.21
N ASP A 134 -38.27 -1.04 -12.90
CA ASP A 134 -39.71 -0.79 -12.76
C ASP A 134 -40.10 0.72 -12.81
N GLY A 135 -39.39 1.51 -13.63
CA GLY A 135 -39.59 2.97 -13.73
C GLY A 135 -39.09 3.75 -12.49
N LYS A 136 -38.39 3.11 -11.54
CA LYS A 136 -37.89 3.76 -10.34
C LYS A 136 -36.35 3.73 -10.32
N SER A 137 -35.73 4.87 -9.97
CA SER A 137 -34.34 4.97 -9.77
C SER A 137 -33.95 4.42 -8.38
N ILE A 138 -33.17 3.36 -8.32
CA ILE A 138 -32.72 2.70 -7.09
C ILE A 138 -31.18 2.65 -7.06
N LEU A 139 -30.61 2.75 -5.86
CA LEU A 139 -29.17 2.58 -5.66
C LEU A 139 -28.89 1.11 -5.35
N LEU A 140 -28.15 0.43 -6.25
CA LEU A 140 -27.75 -0.97 -6.12
C LEU A 140 -26.24 -1.08 -6.01
N PRO A 141 -25.72 -2.05 -5.25
CA PRO A 141 -24.31 -2.46 -5.35
C PRO A 141 -23.98 -2.85 -6.79
N SER A 142 -22.79 -2.47 -7.28
CA SER A 142 -22.40 -2.77 -8.66
C SER A 142 -22.40 -4.27 -8.99
N GLU A 143 -22.24 -5.14 -7.98
CA GLU A 143 -22.26 -6.59 -8.10
C GLU A 143 -23.69 -7.17 -8.32
N GLU A 144 -24.73 -6.42 -7.95
CA GLU A 144 -26.14 -6.82 -8.11
C GLU A 144 -26.75 -6.36 -9.45
N LEU A 145 -25.98 -5.61 -10.23
CA LEU A 145 -26.37 -5.23 -11.58
C LEU A 145 -26.36 -6.45 -12.48
N VAL A 146 -27.27 -6.46 -13.46
CA VAL A 146 -27.38 -7.56 -14.42
C VAL A 146 -27.27 -7.03 -15.86
N ARG A 147 -27.00 -7.92 -16.80
CA ARG A 147 -27.02 -7.56 -18.23
C ARG A 147 -28.37 -6.97 -18.63
N ASP A 148 -28.37 -5.96 -19.49
CA ASP A 148 -29.52 -5.17 -19.96
C ASP A 148 -30.12 -4.22 -18.90
N ASP A 149 -29.52 -4.07 -17.68
CA ASP A 149 -29.91 -3.00 -16.75
C ASP A 149 -29.67 -1.61 -17.37
N ILE A 150 -30.56 -0.68 -17.03
CA ILE A 150 -30.39 0.74 -17.36
C ILE A 150 -29.76 1.45 -16.15
N VAL A 151 -28.60 2.02 -16.40
CA VAL A 151 -27.78 2.65 -15.34
C VAL A 151 -27.48 4.09 -15.72
N GLU A 152 -27.50 4.98 -14.73
CA GLU A 152 -27.12 6.38 -14.88
C GLU A 152 -25.72 6.59 -14.31
N PHE A 153 -24.80 7.11 -15.14
CA PHE A 153 -23.48 7.53 -14.72
C PHE A 153 -23.32 9.04 -14.79
N THR A 154 -22.62 9.59 -13.80
CA THR A 154 -22.30 11.01 -13.66
C THR A 154 -20.76 11.21 -13.57
N SER A 155 -20.32 12.46 -13.70
CA SER A 155 -18.91 12.80 -13.56
C SER A 155 -18.31 12.27 -12.25
N GLY A 156 -17.13 11.67 -12.31
CA GLY A 156 -16.43 11.05 -11.18
C GLY A 156 -16.75 9.57 -10.97
N GLU A 157 -17.78 9.03 -11.61
CA GLU A 157 -18.15 7.62 -11.46
C GLU A 157 -17.36 6.74 -12.43
N GLN A 158 -17.01 5.53 -11.97
CA GLN A 158 -16.38 4.54 -12.80
C GLN A 158 -17.41 3.63 -13.47
N ILE A 159 -17.15 3.29 -14.72
CA ILE A 159 -17.96 2.36 -15.50
C ILE A 159 -17.71 0.94 -15.00
N CYS A 160 -18.69 0.37 -14.31
CA CYS A 160 -18.59 -0.92 -13.64
C CYS A 160 -18.76 -2.14 -14.57
N ALA A 161 -19.36 -1.95 -15.73
CA ALA A 161 -19.61 -2.98 -16.74
C ALA A 161 -19.60 -2.34 -18.15
N ASP A 162 -19.39 -3.12 -19.21
CA ASP A 162 -19.46 -2.57 -20.56
C ASP A 162 -20.89 -2.17 -20.87
N ALA A 163 -21.06 -1.01 -21.48
CA ALA A 163 -22.36 -0.41 -21.69
C ALA A 163 -22.45 0.37 -23.00
N VAL A 164 -23.67 0.64 -23.47
CA VAL A 164 -23.96 1.50 -24.61
C VAL A 164 -24.76 2.70 -24.13
N VAL A 165 -24.37 3.89 -24.57
CA VAL A 165 -25.07 5.15 -24.22
C VAL A 165 -26.44 5.18 -24.89
N CYS A 166 -27.49 5.30 -24.06
CA CYS A 166 -28.88 5.40 -24.52
C CYS A 166 -29.34 6.86 -24.62
N THR A 167 -29.01 7.69 -23.62
CA THR A 167 -29.37 9.11 -23.58
C THR A 167 -28.27 9.94 -22.94
N GLY A 168 -28.19 11.23 -23.27
CA GLY A 168 -27.15 12.13 -22.73
C GLY A 168 -25.87 12.12 -23.52
N SER A 169 -24.85 12.81 -22.98
CA SER A 169 -23.49 12.82 -23.50
C SER A 169 -22.50 13.00 -22.35
N ALA A 170 -21.33 12.42 -22.49
CA ALA A 170 -20.29 12.47 -21.46
C ALA A 170 -18.90 12.43 -22.10
N GLN A 171 -17.87 12.77 -21.31
CA GLN A 171 -16.47 12.53 -21.67
C GLN A 171 -15.94 11.43 -20.76
N ALA A 172 -15.47 10.33 -21.35
CA ALA A 172 -14.90 9.20 -20.64
C ALA A 172 -13.38 9.20 -20.77
N ASN A 173 -12.69 8.98 -19.68
CA ASN A 173 -11.25 8.73 -19.67
C ASN A 173 -11.00 7.23 -19.64
N GLU A 174 -10.34 6.73 -20.67
CA GLU A 174 -10.02 5.31 -20.85
C GLU A 174 -8.56 4.98 -20.47
N ALA A 175 -7.83 5.91 -19.86
CA ALA A 175 -6.40 5.78 -19.57
C ALA A 175 -6.02 4.56 -18.71
N LEU A 176 -6.91 4.09 -17.84
CA LEU A 176 -6.69 2.89 -17.03
C LEU A 176 -6.65 1.61 -17.89
N ILE A 177 -7.23 1.67 -19.07
CA ILE A 177 -7.40 0.54 -20.00
C ILE A 177 -6.43 0.66 -21.17
N THR A 178 -6.38 1.84 -21.81
CA THR A 178 -5.62 2.10 -23.04
C THR A 178 -4.24 2.70 -22.78
N GLY A 179 -4.06 3.35 -21.64
CA GLY A 179 -2.87 4.15 -21.32
C GLY A 179 -2.93 5.59 -21.83
N GLU A 180 -3.93 5.96 -22.65
CA GLU A 180 -4.10 7.30 -23.21
C GLU A 180 -4.93 8.18 -22.27
N ALA A 181 -4.39 9.32 -21.87
CA ALA A 181 -4.99 10.18 -20.83
C ALA A 181 -6.03 11.18 -21.36
N GLU A 182 -6.17 11.34 -22.68
CA GLU A 182 -7.12 12.28 -23.27
C GLU A 182 -8.56 11.75 -23.12
N PRO A 183 -9.51 12.56 -22.59
CA PRO A 183 -10.89 12.16 -22.49
C PRO A 183 -11.55 12.01 -23.88
N VAL A 184 -12.25 10.92 -24.08
CA VAL A 184 -12.95 10.59 -25.32
C VAL A 184 -14.42 10.99 -25.20
N PRO A 185 -14.98 11.83 -26.11
CA PRO A 185 -16.40 12.14 -26.09
C PRO A 185 -17.23 10.89 -26.41
N LYS A 186 -18.33 10.70 -25.67
CA LYS A 186 -19.29 9.60 -25.80
C LYS A 186 -20.68 10.15 -26.01
N ASN A 187 -21.27 9.84 -27.11
CA ASN A 187 -22.61 10.23 -27.51
C ASN A 187 -23.54 9.01 -27.55
N VAL A 188 -24.81 9.24 -27.80
CA VAL A 188 -25.82 8.16 -27.92
C VAL A 188 -25.38 7.14 -29.00
N GLY A 189 -25.36 5.87 -28.62
CA GLY A 189 -24.91 4.75 -29.44
C GLY A 189 -23.45 4.36 -29.25
N ASP A 190 -22.63 5.20 -28.57
CA ASP A 190 -21.24 4.88 -28.32
C ASP A 190 -21.08 3.87 -27.17
N VAL A 191 -20.01 3.09 -27.22
CA VAL A 191 -19.67 2.09 -26.21
C VAL A 191 -18.84 2.72 -25.11
N LEU A 192 -19.24 2.49 -23.87
CA LEU A 192 -18.48 2.73 -22.65
C LEU A 192 -17.88 1.39 -22.17
N ARG A 193 -16.57 1.35 -21.97
CA ARG A 193 -15.87 0.16 -21.53
C ARG A 193 -15.73 0.14 -20.00
N SER A 194 -15.95 -1.01 -19.40
CA SER A 194 -15.67 -1.22 -17.97
C SER A 194 -14.23 -0.86 -17.62
N GLY A 195 -14.04 -0.28 -16.42
CA GLY A 195 -12.74 0.20 -15.99
C GLY A 195 -12.37 1.62 -16.43
N SER A 196 -13.10 2.23 -17.40
CA SER A 196 -13.02 3.68 -17.67
C SER A 196 -13.84 4.48 -16.64
N PHE A 197 -13.70 5.80 -16.64
CA PHE A 197 -14.47 6.68 -15.75
C PHE A 197 -14.92 7.96 -16.45
N LEU A 198 -16.04 8.54 -16.01
CA LEU A 198 -16.53 9.77 -16.57
C LEU A 198 -15.80 10.98 -15.98
N VAL A 199 -15.24 11.82 -16.85
CA VAL A 199 -14.58 13.08 -16.46
C VAL A 199 -15.60 14.21 -16.36
N SER A 200 -16.56 14.25 -17.29
CA SER A 200 -17.60 15.26 -17.32
C SER A 200 -18.87 14.76 -18.01
N GLY A 201 -20.00 15.41 -17.76
CA GLY A 201 -21.29 15.06 -18.34
C GLY A 201 -22.08 14.05 -17.53
N ARG A 202 -23.24 13.66 -18.09
CA ARG A 202 -24.18 12.68 -17.55
C ARG A 202 -24.75 11.86 -18.69
N CYS A 203 -24.80 10.55 -18.54
CA CYS A 203 -25.42 9.69 -19.54
C CYS A 203 -26.16 8.52 -18.88
N THR A 204 -27.26 8.11 -19.52
CA THR A 204 -27.96 6.87 -19.18
C THR A 204 -27.53 5.80 -20.16
N VAL A 205 -27.14 4.64 -19.66
CA VAL A 205 -26.55 3.56 -20.45
C VAL A 205 -27.28 2.24 -20.20
N ARG A 206 -27.22 1.34 -21.17
CA ARG A 206 -27.63 -0.06 -21.02
C ARG A 206 -26.40 -0.94 -20.92
N LEU A 207 -26.34 -1.78 -19.89
CA LEU A 207 -25.24 -2.74 -19.69
C LEU A 207 -25.29 -3.86 -20.75
N THR A 208 -24.16 -4.13 -21.38
CA THR A 208 -24.05 -5.13 -22.44
C THR A 208 -23.26 -6.37 -22.03
N HIS A 209 -22.10 -6.18 -21.38
CA HIS A 209 -21.27 -7.26 -20.85
C HIS A 209 -20.99 -7.01 -19.37
N VAL A 210 -21.30 -7.99 -18.54
CA VAL A 210 -21.21 -7.91 -17.08
C VAL A 210 -20.28 -8.98 -16.53
N GLY A 211 -19.76 -8.78 -15.32
CA GLY A 211 -18.96 -9.77 -14.62
C GLY A 211 -17.72 -10.21 -15.40
N ALA A 212 -17.55 -11.52 -15.57
CA ALA A 212 -16.43 -12.12 -16.31
C ALA A 212 -16.37 -11.72 -17.80
N GLU A 213 -17.50 -11.32 -18.39
CA GLU A 213 -17.59 -10.98 -19.81
C GLU A 213 -17.20 -9.52 -20.08
N SER A 214 -17.09 -8.68 -19.03
CA SER A 214 -16.70 -7.28 -19.17
C SER A 214 -15.25 -7.13 -19.64
N TYR A 215 -14.97 -6.03 -20.35
CA TYR A 215 -13.65 -5.74 -20.91
C TYR A 215 -12.55 -5.72 -19.85
N ALA A 216 -12.80 -5.04 -18.71
CA ALA A 216 -11.85 -4.98 -17.61
C ALA A 216 -11.54 -6.37 -17.01
N SER A 217 -12.57 -7.23 -16.85
CA SER A 217 -12.40 -8.60 -16.34
C SER A 217 -11.60 -9.49 -17.30
N LYS A 218 -11.84 -9.38 -18.60
CA LYS A 218 -11.05 -10.10 -19.63
C LYS A 218 -9.60 -9.67 -19.60
N LEU A 219 -9.34 -8.36 -19.60
CA LEU A 219 -7.97 -7.82 -19.53
C LEU A 219 -7.25 -8.26 -18.26
N ALA A 220 -7.93 -8.27 -17.10
CA ALA A 220 -7.38 -8.75 -15.84
C ALA A 220 -7.06 -10.26 -15.89
N THR A 221 -7.89 -11.06 -16.54
CA THR A 221 -7.68 -12.50 -16.72
C THR A 221 -6.48 -12.77 -17.65
N GLU A 222 -6.41 -12.10 -18.79
CA GLU A 222 -5.27 -12.18 -19.72
C GLU A 222 -3.94 -11.76 -19.06
N ALA A 223 -3.97 -10.70 -18.24
CA ALA A 223 -2.80 -10.26 -17.49
C ALA A 223 -2.35 -11.31 -16.45
N ARG A 224 -3.28 -12.03 -15.84
CA ARG A 224 -2.97 -13.13 -14.89
C ARG A 224 -2.43 -14.37 -15.63
N GLU A 225 -3.01 -14.75 -16.75
CA GLU A 225 -2.57 -15.87 -17.58
C GLU A 225 -1.22 -15.58 -18.25
N GLY A 226 -0.96 -14.34 -18.62
CA GLY A 226 0.32 -13.86 -19.15
C GLY A 226 1.46 -13.86 -18.14
N GLY A 227 1.24 -14.32 -16.90
CA GLY A 227 2.27 -14.50 -15.88
C GLY A 227 2.76 -13.19 -15.25
N HIS A 228 2.06 -12.07 -15.43
CA HIS A 228 2.34 -10.83 -14.72
C HIS A 228 1.97 -11.02 -13.24
N LYS A 229 2.98 -11.45 -12.45
CA LYS A 229 2.85 -11.55 -11.00
C LYS A 229 2.68 -10.14 -10.44
N VAL A 230 1.68 -9.94 -9.58
CA VAL A 230 1.56 -8.73 -8.76
C VAL A 230 2.93 -8.44 -8.15
N ALA A 231 3.43 -7.21 -8.31
CA ALA A 231 4.75 -6.83 -7.82
C ALA A 231 4.77 -7.02 -6.29
N LYS A 232 5.57 -7.98 -5.82
CA LYS A 232 5.77 -8.19 -4.37
C LYS A 232 6.57 -7.02 -3.80
N GLY A 233 6.28 -6.62 -2.56
CA GLY A 233 7.08 -5.65 -1.82
C GLY A 233 8.58 -6.04 -1.74
N GLU A 234 9.45 -5.10 -1.40
CA GLU A 234 10.90 -5.34 -1.31
C GLU A 234 11.23 -6.39 -0.26
N MET A 235 10.56 -6.33 0.90
CA MET A 235 10.72 -7.28 1.99
C MET A 235 10.40 -8.71 1.53
N MET A 236 9.24 -8.92 0.90
CA MET A 236 8.81 -10.23 0.42
C MET A 236 9.72 -10.75 -0.70
N ARG A 237 10.19 -9.89 -1.61
CA ARG A 237 11.16 -10.28 -2.66
C ARG A 237 12.50 -10.71 -2.07
N SER A 238 12.98 -9.98 -1.06
CA SER A 238 14.23 -10.29 -0.37
C SER A 238 14.17 -11.63 0.35
N LEU A 239 13.03 -11.92 0.98
CA LEU A 239 12.79 -13.21 1.64
C LEU A 239 12.68 -14.37 0.65
N ASP A 240 11.93 -14.20 -0.45
CA ASP A 240 11.85 -15.21 -1.50
C ASP A 240 13.26 -15.52 -2.07
N GLY A 241 14.11 -14.50 -2.20
CA GLY A 241 15.51 -14.65 -2.59
C GLY A 241 16.31 -15.51 -1.60
N LEU A 242 16.22 -15.18 -0.30
CA LEU A 242 16.86 -15.92 0.78
C LEU A 242 16.40 -17.38 0.84
N ILE A 243 15.07 -17.59 0.81
CA ILE A 243 14.46 -18.93 0.80
C ILE A 243 14.92 -19.76 -0.39
N ARG A 244 15.03 -19.14 -1.56
CA ARG A 244 15.52 -19.83 -2.77
C ARG A 244 16.99 -20.27 -2.64
N VAL A 245 17.86 -19.39 -2.11
CA VAL A 245 19.27 -19.72 -1.90
C VAL A 245 19.40 -20.87 -0.90
N ILE A 246 18.71 -20.79 0.25
CA ILE A 246 18.71 -21.87 1.25
C ILE A 246 18.16 -23.17 0.64
N GLY A 247 17.04 -23.10 -0.07
CA GLY A 247 16.39 -24.29 -0.69
C GLY A 247 17.29 -24.99 -1.71
N ILE A 248 18.05 -24.25 -2.51
CA ILE A 248 18.99 -24.82 -3.48
C ILE A 248 20.19 -25.48 -2.75
N ALA A 249 20.70 -24.85 -1.69
CA ALA A 249 21.85 -25.35 -0.94
C ALA A 249 21.52 -26.56 -0.06
N LEU A 250 20.29 -26.65 0.44
CA LEU A 250 19.84 -27.62 1.42
C LEU A 250 19.96 -29.08 0.93
N ILE A 251 19.59 -29.37 -0.31
CA ILE A 251 19.62 -30.73 -0.86
C ILE A 251 21.07 -31.25 -1.01
N PRO A 252 21.98 -30.55 -1.73
CA PRO A 252 23.36 -31.06 -1.88
C PRO A 252 24.11 -31.11 -0.54
N MET A 253 23.89 -30.12 0.36
CA MET A 253 24.50 -30.14 1.68
C MET A 253 24.02 -31.33 2.52
N GLY A 254 22.72 -31.64 2.49
CA GLY A 254 22.15 -32.78 3.20
C GLY A 254 22.73 -34.14 2.72
N VAL A 255 22.82 -34.32 1.41
CA VAL A 255 23.39 -35.55 0.83
C VAL A 255 24.85 -35.69 1.22
N VAL A 256 25.67 -34.67 1.04
CA VAL A 256 27.10 -34.72 1.38
C VAL A 256 27.32 -34.92 2.88
N MET A 257 26.50 -34.24 3.72
CA MET A 257 26.54 -34.36 5.18
C MET A 257 26.22 -35.81 5.62
N PHE A 258 25.15 -36.40 5.08
CA PHE A 258 24.79 -37.78 5.38
C PHE A 258 25.92 -38.76 4.98
N LEU A 259 26.42 -38.64 3.74
CA LEU A 259 27.51 -39.49 3.26
C LEU A 259 28.76 -39.39 4.12
N LYS A 260 29.11 -38.16 4.53
CA LYS A 260 30.22 -37.93 5.44
C LYS A 260 30.03 -38.62 6.79
N GLN A 261 28.88 -38.44 7.45
CA GLN A 261 28.60 -39.01 8.76
C GLN A 261 28.60 -40.56 8.71
N TYR A 262 27.92 -41.11 7.68
CA TYR A 262 27.75 -42.57 7.57
C TYR A 262 28.97 -43.28 7.00
N VAL A 263 29.61 -42.72 5.95
CA VAL A 263 30.67 -43.39 5.23
C VAL A 263 32.06 -42.99 5.76
N SER A 264 32.30 -41.68 5.98
CA SER A 264 33.63 -41.20 6.34
C SER A 264 33.91 -41.27 7.86
N LEU A 265 32.90 -41.04 8.69
CA LEU A 265 33.00 -41.12 10.15
C LEU A 265 32.53 -42.46 10.72
N GLU A 266 32.02 -43.36 9.86
CA GLU A 266 31.52 -44.68 10.22
C GLU A 266 30.51 -44.69 11.38
N LEU A 267 29.70 -43.61 11.51
CA LEU A 267 28.71 -43.51 12.57
C LEU A 267 27.54 -44.44 12.29
N PRO A 268 26.81 -44.90 13.34
CA PRO A 268 25.57 -45.64 13.18
C PRO A 268 24.59 -44.93 12.30
N LEU A 269 23.78 -45.66 11.52
CA LEU A 269 22.79 -45.11 10.59
C LEU A 269 21.88 -44.09 11.30
N ARG A 270 21.45 -44.41 12.51
CA ARG A 270 20.59 -43.56 13.32
C ARG A 270 21.24 -42.20 13.62
N ASP A 271 22.46 -42.21 14.14
CA ASP A 271 23.22 -41.01 14.53
C ASP A 271 23.55 -40.16 13.29
N SER A 272 23.89 -40.82 12.17
CA SER A 272 24.14 -40.15 10.88
C SER A 272 22.88 -39.40 10.35
N VAL A 273 21.68 -40.02 10.47
CA VAL A 273 20.41 -39.40 10.09
C VAL A 273 20.06 -38.26 11.06
N GLU A 274 20.18 -38.48 12.37
CA GLU A 274 19.89 -37.45 13.39
C GLU A 274 20.77 -36.21 13.20
N ALA A 275 22.05 -36.37 13.02
CA ALA A 275 23.03 -35.30 12.76
C ALA A 275 22.70 -34.53 11.47
N THR A 276 22.39 -35.25 10.38
CA THR A 276 22.05 -34.65 9.08
C THR A 276 20.72 -33.86 9.20
N VAL A 277 19.71 -34.45 9.84
CA VAL A 277 18.44 -33.77 10.05
C VAL A 277 18.60 -32.52 10.92
N ALA A 278 19.39 -32.57 12.00
CA ALA A 278 19.69 -31.40 12.81
C ALA A 278 20.34 -30.27 11.99
N ALA A 279 21.36 -30.60 11.18
CA ALA A 279 22.03 -29.66 10.31
C ALA A 279 21.03 -28.97 9.34
N LEU A 280 20.16 -29.74 8.71
CA LEU A 280 19.17 -29.21 7.73
C LEU A 280 18.06 -28.38 8.39
N ILE A 281 17.50 -28.81 9.53
CA ILE A 281 16.49 -28.03 10.30
C ILE A 281 17.07 -26.70 10.76
N GLY A 282 18.34 -26.68 11.19
CA GLY A 282 19.02 -25.46 11.61
C GLY A 282 19.08 -24.40 10.50
N MET A 283 19.25 -24.83 9.25
CA MET A 283 19.36 -23.93 8.08
C MET A 283 18.02 -23.36 7.63
N ILE A 284 16.89 -23.99 7.97
CA ILE A 284 15.57 -23.54 7.52
C ILE A 284 15.05 -22.41 8.43
N PRO A 285 14.63 -21.24 7.87
CA PRO A 285 14.04 -20.15 8.65
C PRO A 285 12.59 -20.44 9.03
N GLU A 286 12.40 -21.37 9.96
CA GLU A 286 11.08 -21.76 10.45
C GLU A 286 10.33 -20.56 11.05
N GLY A 287 9.08 -20.35 10.64
CA GLY A 287 8.23 -19.33 11.22
C GLY A 287 8.48 -17.88 10.76
N LEU A 288 9.59 -17.57 10.08
CA LEU A 288 9.84 -16.21 9.61
C LEU A 288 8.77 -15.72 8.61
N TYR A 289 8.39 -16.56 7.65
CA TYR A 289 7.33 -16.26 6.69
C TYR A 289 5.96 -16.10 7.39
N LEU A 290 5.68 -17.00 8.36
CA LEU A 290 4.48 -16.92 9.18
C LEU A 290 4.44 -15.61 9.98
N LEU A 291 5.53 -15.25 10.67
CA LEU A 291 5.61 -14.04 11.47
C LEU A 291 5.28 -12.79 10.63
N ILE A 292 5.86 -12.69 9.43
CA ILE A 292 5.61 -11.57 8.52
C ILE A 292 4.16 -11.55 8.07
N SER A 293 3.63 -12.68 7.65
CA SER A 293 2.24 -12.80 7.20
C SER A 293 1.25 -12.43 8.32
N VAL A 294 1.50 -12.89 9.54
CA VAL A 294 0.70 -12.57 10.72
C VAL A 294 0.82 -11.09 11.09
N ALA A 295 2.04 -10.53 11.09
CA ALA A 295 2.25 -9.12 11.42
C ALA A 295 1.53 -8.18 10.45
N LEU A 296 1.61 -8.46 9.14
CA LEU A 296 0.89 -7.70 8.10
C LEU A 296 -0.64 -7.88 8.24
N ALA A 297 -1.12 -9.10 8.48
CA ALA A 297 -2.54 -9.38 8.67
C ALA A 297 -3.11 -8.64 9.90
N VAL A 298 -2.41 -8.65 11.04
CA VAL A 298 -2.78 -7.90 12.25
C VAL A 298 -2.79 -6.40 11.98
N SER A 299 -1.82 -5.90 11.23
CA SER A 299 -1.77 -4.49 10.83
C SER A 299 -2.96 -4.09 9.98
N MET A 300 -3.35 -4.91 8.99
CA MET A 300 -4.56 -4.66 8.20
C MET A 300 -5.82 -4.58 9.08
N VAL A 301 -5.96 -5.47 10.07
CA VAL A 301 -7.08 -5.43 11.01
C VAL A 301 -7.07 -4.15 11.86
N ARG A 302 -5.89 -3.71 12.32
CA ARG A 302 -5.75 -2.45 13.09
C ARG A 302 -6.08 -1.22 12.24
N LEU A 303 -5.63 -1.18 10.98
CA LEU A 303 -5.98 -0.11 10.05
C LEU A 303 -7.48 -0.09 9.79
N ALA A 304 -8.07 -1.26 9.60
CA ALA A 304 -9.51 -1.44 9.45
C ALA A 304 -10.33 -0.89 10.64
N GLN A 305 -9.89 -1.15 11.88
CA GLN A 305 -10.50 -0.58 13.10
C GLN A 305 -10.43 0.94 13.15
N ARG A 306 -9.42 1.54 12.48
CA ARG A 306 -9.27 2.98 12.30
C ARG A 306 -9.98 3.52 11.04
N LYS A 307 -10.88 2.74 10.45
CA LYS A 307 -11.61 3.12 9.23
C LYS A 307 -10.71 3.40 8.02
N VAL A 308 -9.58 2.72 7.95
CA VAL A 308 -8.67 2.75 6.81
C VAL A 308 -8.69 1.40 6.13
N LEU A 309 -9.15 1.37 4.88
CA LEU A 309 -9.17 0.17 4.05
C LEU A 309 -7.84 0.08 3.27
N ALA A 310 -7.02 -0.91 3.59
CA ALA A 310 -5.85 -1.25 2.80
C ALA A 310 -6.26 -2.29 1.73
N GLN A 311 -6.10 -1.96 0.47
CA GLN A 311 -6.44 -2.85 -0.65
C GLN A 311 -5.30 -3.82 -1.00
N ASP A 312 -4.06 -3.43 -0.67
CA ASP A 312 -2.86 -4.26 -0.87
C ASP A 312 -2.01 -4.27 0.41
N MET A 313 -1.55 -5.46 0.82
CA MET A 313 -0.65 -5.61 1.98
C MET A 313 0.72 -4.93 1.77
N ASN A 314 1.16 -4.78 0.51
CA ASN A 314 2.42 -4.13 0.20
C ASN A 314 2.43 -2.63 0.54
N CYS A 315 1.25 -1.98 0.57
CA CYS A 315 1.15 -0.55 0.92
C CYS A 315 1.64 -0.27 2.34
N ILE A 316 1.50 -1.23 3.26
CA ILE A 316 1.99 -1.10 4.65
C ILE A 316 3.52 -0.98 4.68
N GLU A 317 4.20 -1.79 3.85
CA GLU A 317 5.65 -1.70 3.68
C GLU A 317 6.08 -0.37 3.07
N THR A 318 5.38 0.06 2.02
CA THR A 318 5.66 1.32 1.32
C THR A 318 5.46 2.52 2.24
N LEU A 319 4.35 2.56 2.99
CA LEU A 319 4.07 3.63 3.94
C LEU A 319 5.14 3.83 5.00
N ALA A 320 5.74 2.74 5.49
CA ALA A 320 6.81 2.81 6.46
C ALA A 320 8.05 3.57 5.94
N ARG A 321 8.20 3.62 4.62
CA ARG A 321 9.36 4.18 3.91
C ARG A 321 9.08 5.53 3.24
N VAL A 322 7.82 5.98 3.24
CA VAL A 322 7.44 7.26 2.65
C VAL A 322 8.25 8.39 3.27
N ASP A 323 8.93 9.15 2.41
CA ASP A 323 9.71 10.34 2.74
C ASP A 323 9.17 11.60 2.05
N VAL A 324 8.28 11.45 1.04
CA VAL A 324 7.56 12.55 0.40
C VAL A 324 6.07 12.25 0.35
N LEU A 325 5.26 13.16 0.88
CA LEU A 325 3.81 13.13 0.81
C LEU A 325 3.30 14.23 -0.13
N CYS A 326 2.80 13.84 -1.29
CA CYS A 326 2.11 14.72 -2.21
C CYS A 326 0.64 14.83 -1.81
N VAL A 327 0.15 16.03 -1.57
CA VAL A 327 -1.25 16.26 -1.17
C VAL A 327 -1.96 17.15 -2.19
N ASP A 328 -3.19 16.79 -2.55
CA ASP A 328 -4.07 17.74 -3.22
C ASP A 328 -4.63 18.74 -2.19
N LYS A 329 -4.91 19.96 -2.61
CA LYS A 329 -5.48 20.99 -1.75
C LYS A 329 -6.91 20.62 -1.34
N THR A 330 -7.77 20.39 -2.34
CA THR A 330 -9.22 20.22 -2.16
C THR A 330 -9.52 18.82 -1.64
N GLY A 331 -10.42 18.70 -0.66
CA GLY A 331 -10.80 17.42 -0.08
C GLY A 331 -9.75 16.81 0.86
N THR A 332 -8.48 17.26 0.81
CA THR A 332 -7.38 16.79 1.67
C THR A 332 -7.00 17.82 2.72
N ILE A 333 -6.37 18.95 2.32
CA ILE A 333 -6.01 20.04 3.25
C ILE A 333 -7.26 20.78 3.70
N THR A 334 -8.20 20.96 2.76
CA THR A 334 -9.47 21.61 3.00
C THR A 334 -10.62 20.59 2.98
N GLU A 335 -11.73 20.96 3.56
CA GLU A 335 -12.99 20.23 3.34
C GLU A 335 -13.34 20.27 1.85
N ALA A 336 -13.96 19.20 1.35
CA ALA A 336 -14.45 19.16 -0.05
C ALA A 336 -15.55 20.22 -0.30
N ARG A 337 -16.19 20.70 0.76
CA ARG A 337 -17.26 21.66 0.70
C ARG A 337 -16.72 23.07 0.66
N MET A 338 -17.18 23.86 -0.33
CA MET A 338 -16.92 25.28 -0.43
C MET A 338 -17.96 26.09 0.34
N GLU A 339 -17.56 27.23 0.87
CA GLU A 339 -18.42 28.23 1.51
C GLU A 339 -18.29 29.56 0.77
N ALA A 340 -19.42 30.19 0.44
CA ALA A 340 -19.44 31.52 -0.13
C ALA A 340 -19.32 32.55 1.00
N GLY A 341 -18.36 33.48 0.87
CA GLY A 341 -18.14 34.59 1.79
C GLY A 341 -19.12 35.78 1.58
N GLU A 342 -18.90 36.87 2.31
CA GLU A 342 -19.63 38.12 2.12
C GLU A 342 -19.25 38.77 0.78
N PRO A 343 -20.24 39.24 -0.02
CA PRO A 343 -19.97 39.97 -1.24
C PRO A 343 -19.24 41.29 -0.94
N LEU A 344 -18.12 41.52 -1.64
CA LEU A 344 -17.41 42.79 -1.62
C LEU A 344 -18.02 43.69 -2.69
N LEU A 345 -18.73 44.72 -2.29
CA LEU A 345 -19.41 45.64 -3.20
C LEU A 345 -18.39 46.57 -3.93
N LEU A 346 -18.51 46.61 -5.26
CA LEU A 346 -17.67 47.46 -6.10
C LEU A 346 -18.25 48.88 -6.31
N THR A 347 -19.59 48.95 -6.36
CA THR A 347 -20.37 50.18 -6.58
C THR A 347 -21.50 50.28 -5.55
N PRO A 348 -21.19 50.48 -4.25
CA PRO A 348 -22.20 50.43 -3.17
C PRO A 348 -23.33 51.45 -3.30
N ASP A 349 -23.06 52.61 -3.91
CA ASP A 349 -24.08 53.66 -4.12
C ASP A 349 -25.16 53.24 -5.14
N ALA A 350 -24.78 52.51 -6.18
CA ALA A 350 -25.69 52.00 -7.20
C ALA A 350 -26.27 50.59 -6.83
N TRP A 351 -25.46 49.80 -6.14
CA TRP A 351 -25.76 48.45 -5.76
C TRP A 351 -25.56 48.22 -4.26
N PRO A 352 -26.52 48.69 -3.42
CA PRO A 352 -26.48 48.43 -1.99
C PRO A 352 -26.63 46.93 -1.70
N GLN A 353 -26.13 46.49 -0.54
CA GLN A 353 -26.03 45.09 -0.14
C GLN A 353 -27.33 44.31 -0.34
N ASP A 354 -28.48 44.85 0.09
CA ASP A 354 -29.78 44.20 -0.02
C ASP A 354 -30.16 43.92 -1.49
N ARG A 355 -29.81 44.82 -2.41
CA ARG A 355 -30.07 44.66 -3.84
C ARG A 355 -29.19 43.56 -4.44
N VAL A 356 -27.89 43.51 -4.05
CA VAL A 356 -26.98 42.45 -4.47
C VAL A 356 -27.46 41.09 -3.98
N TYR A 357 -27.91 41.00 -2.73
CA TYR A 357 -28.47 39.76 -2.19
C TYR A 357 -29.72 39.33 -2.93
N THR A 358 -30.61 40.28 -3.30
CA THR A 358 -31.80 39.96 -4.12
C THR A 358 -31.45 39.42 -5.50
N VAL A 359 -30.43 40.00 -6.15
CA VAL A 359 -29.93 39.50 -7.44
C VAL A 359 -29.39 38.10 -7.30
N LEU A 360 -28.48 37.86 -6.30
CA LEU A 360 -27.92 36.56 -6.07
C LEU A 360 -28.99 35.51 -5.70
N HIS A 361 -29.95 35.89 -4.88
CA HIS A 361 -31.10 35.03 -4.58
C HIS A 361 -31.88 34.67 -5.86
N SER A 362 -32.13 35.60 -6.76
CA SER A 362 -32.84 35.36 -8.01
C SER A 362 -32.04 34.47 -8.98
N ILE A 363 -30.71 34.59 -8.97
CA ILE A 363 -29.82 33.73 -9.77
C ILE A 363 -29.81 32.29 -9.23
N TYR A 364 -29.80 32.06 -7.90
CA TYR A 364 -29.54 30.76 -7.30
C TYR A 364 -30.77 30.05 -6.72
N ALA A 365 -31.89 30.72 -6.50
CA ALA A 365 -33.14 30.12 -6.01
C ALA A 365 -33.67 29.06 -6.98
N GLY A 366 -33.87 27.83 -6.51
CA GLY A 366 -34.38 26.72 -7.33
C GLY A 366 -33.42 26.22 -8.41
N THR A 367 -32.15 26.62 -8.37
CA THR A 367 -31.12 26.12 -9.30
C THR A 367 -30.53 24.82 -8.75
N GLU A 368 -30.46 23.77 -9.55
CA GLU A 368 -29.72 22.58 -9.24
C GLU A 368 -28.22 22.84 -9.50
N PRO A 369 -27.35 22.72 -8.48
CA PRO A 369 -25.94 23.01 -8.65
C PRO A 369 -25.22 21.89 -9.39
N ASP A 370 -24.45 22.25 -10.42
CA ASP A 370 -23.66 21.34 -11.27
C ASP A 370 -22.20 21.18 -10.80
N ASN A 371 -21.73 22.07 -9.91
CA ASN A 371 -20.37 22.05 -9.37
C ASN A 371 -20.35 22.59 -7.92
N ASP A 372 -19.20 22.43 -7.23
CA ASP A 372 -19.06 22.80 -5.82
C ASP A 372 -19.17 24.30 -5.56
N THR A 373 -18.68 25.13 -6.48
CA THR A 373 -18.83 26.59 -6.41
C THR A 373 -20.30 26.99 -6.49
N ALA A 374 -21.05 26.43 -7.46
CA ALA A 374 -22.49 26.65 -7.56
C ALA A 374 -23.23 26.14 -6.32
N ARG A 375 -22.81 25.01 -5.76
CA ARG A 375 -23.40 24.46 -4.52
C ARG A 375 -23.23 25.41 -3.33
N ALA A 376 -22.03 26.00 -3.16
CA ALA A 376 -21.77 27.00 -2.14
C ALA A 376 -22.65 28.25 -2.31
N MET A 377 -22.78 28.71 -3.54
CA MET A 377 -23.61 29.87 -3.88
C MET A 377 -25.11 29.61 -3.66
N VAL A 378 -25.62 28.45 -4.10
CA VAL A 378 -27.01 28.01 -3.85
C VAL A 378 -27.29 27.88 -2.36
N GLN A 379 -26.35 27.33 -1.58
CA GLN A 379 -26.53 27.15 -0.15
C GLN A 379 -26.64 28.49 0.58
N ARG A 380 -25.81 29.48 0.22
CA ARG A 380 -25.80 30.79 0.86
C ARG A 380 -26.93 31.71 0.38
N PHE A 381 -27.13 31.77 -0.94
CA PHE A 381 -28.04 32.78 -1.55
C PHE A 381 -29.37 32.18 -2.04
N GLY A 382 -29.43 30.88 -2.30
CA GLY A 382 -30.64 30.23 -2.85
C GLY A 382 -31.80 30.08 -1.87
N LYS A 383 -31.59 30.24 -0.55
CA LYS A 383 -32.57 30.05 0.52
C LYS A 383 -32.88 31.33 1.33
N GLN A 384 -32.76 32.49 0.74
CA GLN A 384 -33.02 33.75 1.45
C GLN A 384 -34.50 34.07 1.54
N ASN A 385 -34.87 34.91 2.52
CA ASN A 385 -36.22 35.42 2.66
C ASN A 385 -36.48 36.51 1.60
N GLY A 386 -37.40 36.24 0.68
CA GLY A 386 -37.78 37.15 -0.42
C GLY A 386 -38.31 36.37 -1.62
N THR A 387 -39.06 37.04 -2.48
CA THR A 387 -39.53 36.44 -3.72
C THR A 387 -38.48 36.66 -4.80
N PRO A 388 -37.87 35.59 -5.37
CA PRO A 388 -36.88 35.74 -6.43
C PRO A 388 -37.52 36.31 -7.69
N TRP A 389 -36.76 37.08 -8.45
CA TRP A 389 -37.20 37.56 -9.75
C TRP A 389 -37.44 36.40 -10.73
N PRO A 390 -38.51 36.43 -11.57
CA PRO A 390 -38.75 35.40 -12.56
C PRO A 390 -37.68 35.44 -13.65
N ARG A 391 -37.02 34.30 -13.86
CA ARG A 391 -35.98 34.16 -14.90
C ARG A 391 -36.60 34.09 -16.28
N GLN A 392 -36.09 34.88 -17.22
CA GLN A 392 -36.48 34.86 -18.63
C GLN A 392 -35.60 33.90 -19.43
N SER A 393 -34.27 33.94 -19.18
CA SER A 393 -33.30 33.00 -19.79
C SER A 393 -32.18 32.71 -18.83
N VAL A 394 -31.47 31.57 -19.06
CA VAL A 394 -30.29 31.14 -18.27
C VAL A 394 -29.24 30.61 -19.21
N VAL A 395 -28.01 31.10 -19.06
CA VAL A 395 -26.83 30.52 -19.66
C VAL A 395 -26.08 29.71 -18.58
N PRO A 396 -26.04 28.37 -18.70
CA PRO A 396 -25.37 27.54 -17.71
C PRO A 396 -23.85 27.75 -17.73
N PHE A 397 -23.19 27.44 -16.59
CA PHE A 397 -21.74 27.52 -16.49
C PHE A 397 -21.08 26.57 -17.49
N ASN A 398 -19.98 27.04 -18.11
CA ASN A 398 -19.13 26.21 -18.94
C ASN A 398 -17.65 26.51 -18.67
N SER A 399 -16.86 25.46 -18.61
CA SER A 399 -15.42 25.53 -18.34
C SER A 399 -14.61 26.22 -19.45
N ALA A 400 -15.16 26.34 -20.67
CA ALA A 400 -14.49 27.02 -21.76
C ALA A 400 -14.50 28.56 -21.62
N TYR A 401 -15.65 29.13 -21.23
CA TYR A 401 -15.79 30.57 -21.03
C TYR A 401 -15.82 31.02 -19.57
N LYS A 402 -15.89 30.09 -18.60
CA LYS A 402 -15.73 30.33 -17.15
C LYS A 402 -16.74 31.27 -16.50
N TRP A 403 -17.92 31.41 -17.05
CA TRP A 403 -19.02 32.20 -16.50
C TRP A 403 -20.37 31.53 -16.74
N SER A 404 -21.40 32.01 -16.01
CA SER A 404 -22.84 31.71 -16.17
C SER A 404 -23.61 32.99 -16.13
N ALA A 405 -24.82 33.02 -16.68
CA ALA A 405 -25.67 34.22 -16.69
C ALA A 405 -27.15 33.88 -16.50
N ALA A 406 -27.88 34.86 -15.98
CA ALA A 406 -29.34 34.82 -15.90
C ALA A 406 -29.93 36.16 -16.28
N THR A 407 -31.00 36.14 -17.09
CA THR A 407 -31.71 37.33 -17.56
C THR A 407 -33.07 37.42 -16.86
N PHE A 408 -33.37 38.63 -16.40
CA PHE A 408 -34.57 38.98 -15.68
C PHE A 408 -35.21 40.23 -16.35
N ALA A 409 -36.40 40.63 -15.96
CA ALA A 409 -37.00 41.86 -16.42
C ALA A 409 -36.22 43.13 -15.99
N GLU A 410 -35.44 43.02 -14.88
CA GLU A 410 -34.62 44.07 -14.29
C GLU A 410 -33.23 44.16 -14.93
N GLY A 411 -32.87 43.22 -15.83
CA GLY A 411 -31.58 43.19 -16.53
C GLY A 411 -30.93 41.81 -16.53
N SER A 412 -29.83 41.69 -17.25
CA SER A 412 -29.06 40.47 -17.31
C SER A 412 -27.88 40.55 -16.33
N PHE A 413 -27.56 39.42 -15.67
CA PHE A 413 -26.47 39.33 -14.73
C PHE A 413 -25.55 38.14 -15.08
N VAL A 414 -24.25 38.40 -15.01
CA VAL A 414 -23.19 37.41 -15.28
C VAL A 414 -22.42 37.14 -13.99
N VAL A 415 -22.15 35.87 -13.69
CA VAL A 415 -21.31 35.45 -12.58
C VAL A 415 -20.22 34.55 -13.14
N GLY A 416 -18.96 34.89 -12.91
CA GLY A 416 -17.83 34.10 -13.43
C GLY A 416 -16.47 34.53 -12.91
N ALA A 417 -15.42 33.91 -13.43
CA ALA A 417 -14.05 34.26 -13.06
C ALA A 417 -13.74 35.71 -13.51
N PRO A 418 -13.17 36.56 -12.64
CA PRO A 418 -12.95 37.96 -12.92
C PRO A 418 -12.18 38.22 -14.21
N GLU A 419 -11.15 37.45 -14.49
CA GLU A 419 -10.32 37.57 -15.69
C GLU A 419 -11.09 37.26 -17.00
N PHE A 420 -12.09 36.41 -16.94
CA PHE A 420 -12.93 36.05 -18.09
C PHE A 420 -14.13 37.00 -18.27
N VAL A 421 -14.68 37.49 -17.17
CA VAL A 421 -15.84 38.42 -17.21
C VAL A 421 -15.37 39.84 -17.51
N ALA A 422 -14.33 40.32 -16.81
CA ALA A 422 -13.81 41.69 -17.02
C ALA A 422 -12.89 41.83 -18.25
N GLY A 423 -12.33 40.72 -18.77
CA GLY A 423 -11.45 40.75 -19.94
C GLY A 423 -10.32 41.78 -19.84
N ALA A 424 -10.25 42.70 -20.78
CA ALA A 424 -9.20 43.75 -20.79
C ALA A 424 -9.31 44.73 -19.57
N ARG A 425 -10.48 44.85 -18.95
CA ARG A 425 -10.71 45.71 -17.78
C ARG A 425 -10.36 45.02 -16.46
N TYR A 426 -9.78 43.83 -16.47
CA TYR A 426 -9.37 43.13 -15.25
C TYR A 426 -8.42 43.97 -14.36
N ALA A 427 -7.55 44.78 -14.97
CA ALA A 427 -6.64 45.66 -14.24
C ALA A 427 -7.34 46.62 -13.26
N GLU A 428 -8.61 46.98 -13.53
CA GLU A 428 -9.43 47.85 -12.64
C GLU A 428 -9.78 47.14 -11.32
N LEU A 429 -9.86 45.80 -11.37
CA LEU A 429 -10.26 44.95 -10.27
C LEU A 429 -9.10 44.27 -9.53
N ALA A 430 -7.91 44.26 -10.14
CA ALA A 430 -6.75 43.54 -9.62
C ALA A 430 -6.43 43.93 -8.17
N ALA A 431 -6.43 45.21 -7.83
CA ALA A 431 -6.17 45.70 -6.47
C ALA A 431 -7.16 45.16 -5.40
N GLN A 432 -8.37 44.74 -5.80
CA GLN A 432 -9.38 44.24 -4.90
C GLN A 432 -9.46 42.68 -4.94
N VAL A 433 -9.13 42.09 -6.09
CA VAL A 433 -9.14 40.63 -6.29
C VAL A 433 -7.90 39.97 -5.67
N GLU A 434 -6.70 40.58 -5.86
CA GLU A 434 -5.45 39.99 -5.36
C GLU A 434 -5.43 39.73 -3.85
N PRO A 435 -5.88 40.66 -2.97
CA PRO A 435 -5.94 40.40 -1.53
C PRO A 435 -6.90 39.26 -1.13
N LEU A 436 -7.95 39.00 -1.93
CA LEU A 436 -8.85 37.87 -1.70
C LEU A 436 -8.25 36.55 -2.15
N LEU A 437 -7.50 36.58 -3.26
CA LEU A 437 -6.72 35.42 -3.73
C LEU A 437 -5.59 35.10 -2.75
N GLU A 438 -4.88 36.10 -2.24
CA GLU A 438 -3.84 35.94 -1.21
C GLU A 438 -4.38 35.29 0.08
N LYS A 439 -5.66 35.52 0.41
CA LYS A 439 -6.35 34.82 1.52
C LYS A 439 -6.78 33.38 1.19
N GLY A 440 -6.43 32.88 0.01
CA GLY A 440 -6.77 31.52 -0.43
C GLY A 440 -8.19 31.36 -0.95
N SER A 441 -8.93 32.46 -1.19
CA SER A 441 -10.28 32.42 -1.75
C SER A 441 -10.27 32.33 -3.27
N ARG A 442 -11.20 31.58 -3.85
CA ARG A 442 -11.60 31.73 -5.26
C ARG A 442 -12.52 32.93 -5.34
N VAL A 443 -12.31 33.82 -6.28
CA VAL A 443 -13.11 35.03 -6.44
C VAL A 443 -13.98 34.89 -7.70
N LEU A 444 -15.28 35.20 -7.58
CA LEU A 444 -16.18 35.36 -8.71
C LEU A 444 -16.59 36.83 -8.82
N LEU A 445 -16.73 37.32 -10.05
CA LEU A 445 -17.27 38.65 -10.34
C LEU A 445 -18.75 38.54 -10.70
N LEU A 446 -19.56 39.30 -10.00
CA LEU A 446 -20.93 39.60 -10.40
C LEU A 446 -20.93 40.90 -11.20
N ALA A 447 -21.41 40.83 -12.45
CA ALA A 447 -21.54 41.98 -13.32
C ALA A 447 -22.96 42.04 -13.92
N ARG A 448 -23.49 43.27 -14.16
CA ARG A 448 -24.73 43.52 -14.89
C ARG A 448 -24.41 43.79 -16.35
N CYS A 449 -25.25 43.26 -17.23
CA CYS A 449 -25.19 43.44 -18.68
C CYS A 449 -26.51 43.99 -19.18
N ASP A 450 -26.49 44.98 -20.05
CA ASP A 450 -27.73 45.56 -20.63
C ASP A 450 -28.31 44.68 -21.73
N ALA A 451 -27.50 43.81 -22.35
CA ALA A 451 -27.97 42.84 -23.36
C ALA A 451 -27.97 41.40 -22.79
N GLU A 452 -28.77 40.53 -23.39
CA GLU A 452 -28.76 39.10 -23.06
C GLU A 452 -27.41 38.48 -23.46
N PRO A 453 -26.68 37.85 -22.53
CA PRO A 453 -25.35 37.24 -22.82
C PRO A 453 -25.46 36.03 -23.75
N ASP A 454 -24.75 36.06 -24.88
CA ASP A 454 -24.65 34.92 -25.81
C ASP A 454 -23.21 34.30 -25.75
N PRO A 455 -23.08 33.02 -25.35
CA PRO A 455 -21.78 32.35 -25.31
C PRO A 455 -21.02 32.28 -26.62
N LYS A 456 -21.72 32.39 -27.77
CA LYS A 456 -21.14 32.34 -29.10
C LYS A 456 -20.46 33.66 -29.49
N VAL A 457 -20.95 34.75 -28.94
CA VAL A 457 -20.43 36.11 -29.19
C VAL A 457 -19.42 36.53 -28.15
N GLY A 458 -19.55 35.98 -26.93
CA GLY A 458 -18.74 36.36 -25.79
C GLY A 458 -19.29 37.58 -25.04
N LEU A 459 -18.58 38.05 -24.02
CA LEU A 459 -18.92 39.22 -23.22
C LEU A 459 -18.16 40.45 -23.71
N ASP A 460 -18.83 41.52 -23.91
CA ASP A 460 -18.23 42.84 -24.17
C ASP A 460 -17.99 43.56 -22.84
N ALA A 461 -16.75 43.48 -22.35
CA ALA A 461 -16.39 43.98 -21.03
C ALA A 461 -16.64 45.50 -20.85
N ASP A 462 -16.63 46.31 -21.95
CA ASP A 462 -16.89 47.73 -21.90
C ASP A 462 -18.35 48.04 -21.62
N LYS A 463 -19.27 47.13 -21.85
CA LYS A 463 -20.71 47.23 -21.57
C LYS A 463 -21.13 46.59 -20.25
N LEU A 464 -20.20 46.07 -19.47
CA LEU A 464 -20.46 45.46 -18.18
C LEU A 464 -20.34 46.48 -17.04
N GLU A 465 -21.35 46.50 -16.16
CA GLU A 465 -21.28 47.19 -14.87
C GLU A 465 -20.83 46.21 -13.79
N PHE A 466 -19.64 46.40 -13.20
CA PHE A 466 -19.13 45.54 -12.15
C PHE A 466 -19.87 45.83 -10.83
N VAL A 467 -20.52 44.83 -10.25
CA VAL A 467 -21.42 44.95 -9.11
C VAL A 467 -20.72 44.55 -7.80
N ALA A 468 -20.21 43.31 -7.75
CA ALA A 468 -19.57 42.80 -6.54
C ALA A 468 -18.59 41.66 -6.83
N LEU A 469 -17.62 41.51 -5.96
CA LEU A 469 -16.76 40.32 -5.89
C LEU A 469 -17.30 39.33 -4.86
N LEU A 470 -17.37 38.07 -5.21
CA LEU A 470 -17.94 37.00 -4.40
C LEU A 470 -16.81 36.02 -4.05
N PRO A 471 -16.22 36.12 -2.85
CA PRO A 471 -15.21 35.20 -2.42
C PRO A 471 -15.84 33.86 -2.07
N VAL A 472 -15.25 32.77 -2.54
CA VAL A 472 -15.62 31.41 -2.24
C VAL A 472 -14.38 30.66 -1.80
N ALA A 473 -14.40 30.07 -0.62
CA ALA A 473 -13.24 29.38 -0.06
C ALA A 473 -13.62 28.01 0.47
N ASN A 474 -12.68 27.09 0.41
CA ASN A 474 -12.77 25.84 1.15
C ASN A 474 -12.25 26.08 2.58
N ARG A 475 -12.97 25.59 3.57
CA ARG A 475 -12.53 25.62 4.95
C ARG A 475 -11.33 24.68 5.13
N ILE A 476 -10.27 25.21 5.73
CA ILE A 476 -9.12 24.36 6.13
C ILE A 476 -9.60 23.43 7.24
N ARG A 477 -9.25 22.15 7.14
CA ARG A 477 -9.58 21.17 8.16
C ARG A 477 -8.89 21.54 9.48
N PRO A 478 -9.62 21.53 10.62
CA PRO A 478 -9.04 21.90 11.92
C PRO A 478 -7.83 21.06 12.32
N GLU A 479 -7.81 19.80 11.91
CA GLU A 479 -6.78 18.80 12.19
C GLU A 479 -5.54 18.90 11.27
N ALA A 480 -5.63 19.64 10.14
CA ALA A 480 -4.55 19.71 9.15
C ALA A 480 -3.21 20.23 9.73
N PRO A 481 -3.16 21.31 10.54
CA PRO A 481 -1.89 21.81 11.08
C PRO A 481 -1.17 20.80 11.97
N GLU A 482 -1.89 20.04 12.79
CA GLU A 482 -1.30 19.02 13.65
C GLU A 482 -0.77 17.85 12.83
N THR A 483 -1.53 17.43 11.81
CA THR A 483 -1.15 16.35 10.90
C THR A 483 0.12 16.67 10.13
N PHE A 484 0.24 17.87 9.55
CA PHE A 484 1.43 18.27 8.79
C PHE A 484 2.65 18.50 9.69
N ARG A 485 2.46 19.03 10.91
CA ARG A 485 3.54 19.12 11.90
C ARG A 485 4.08 17.73 12.24
N TYR A 486 3.20 16.73 12.46
CA TYR A 486 3.63 15.35 12.68
C TYR A 486 4.49 14.82 11.52
N PHE A 487 4.09 15.05 10.25
CA PHE A 487 4.89 14.60 9.11
C PHE A 487 6.25 15.30 9.05
N ALA A 488 6.33 16.58 9.32
CA ALA A 488 7.60 17.33 9.39
C ALA A 488 8.52 16.77 10.50
N GLU A 489 8.00 16.54 11.71
CA GLU A 489 8.73 15.91 12.82
C GLU A 489 9.22 14.50 12.47
N GLN A 490 8.48 13.79 11.63
CA GLN A 490 8.81 12.45 11.15
C GLN A 490 9.72 12.44 9.91
N GLY A 491 10.23 13.60 9.48
CA GLY A 491 11.13 13.72 8.33
C GLY A 491 10.46 13.45 6.97
N VAL A 492 9.13 13.56 6.88
CA VAL A 492 8.38 13.42 5.63
C VAL A 492 8.16 14.81 5.03
N ALA A 493 8.71 15.04 3.84
CA ALA A 493 8.51 16.27 3.11
C ALA A 493 7.11 16.34 2.51
N VAL A 494 6.38 17.44 2.72
CA VAL A 494 5.04 17.63 2.14
C VAL A 494 5.16 18.47 0.87
N LYS A 495 4.50 18.02 -0.21
CA LYS A 495 4.38 18.74 -1.49
C LYS A 495 2.89 18.95 -1.80
N VAL A 496 2.47 20.19 -2.01
CA VAL A 496 1.08 20.54 -2.34
C VAL A 496 0.93 20.68 -3.85
N ILE A 497 0.03 19.90 -4.44
CA ILE A 497 -0.15 19.83 -5.90
C ILE A 497 -1.62 20.10 -6.23
N SER A 498 -1.94 21.28 -6.78
CA SER A 498 -3.32 21.70 -7.03
C SER A 498 -3.52 22.31 -8.42
N GLY A 499 -4.73 22.17 -8.96
CA GLY A 499 -5.15 22.86 -10.19
C GLY A 499 -5.46 24.35 -10.01
N ASP A 500 -5.52 24.84 -8.76
CA ASP A 500 -5.83 26.22 -8.43
C ASP A 500 -4.63 27.17 -8.61
N ASN A 501 -4.89 28.48 -8.48
CA ASN A 501 -3.87 29.51 -8.56
C ASN A 501 -2.75 29.28 -7.52
N PRO A 502 -1.46 29.34 -7.90
CA PRO A 502 -0.34 29.02 -7.01
C PRO A 502 -0.26 29.89 -5.75
N VAL A 503 -0.64 31.18 -5.83
CA VAL A 503 -0.65 32.07 -4.66
C VAL A 503 -1.72 31.63 -3.66
N ALA A 504 -2.92 31.32 -4.15
CA ALA A 504 -4.01 30.83 -3.29
C ALA A 504 -3.67 29.48 -2.63
N VAL A 505 -2.99 28.58 -3.36
CA VAL A 505 -2.55 27.27 -2.83
C VAL A 505 -1.44 27.46 -1.79
N SER A 506 -0.48 28.38 -2.03
CA SER A 506 0.57 28.72 -1.09
C SER A 506 0.02 29.25 0.23
N GLU A 507 -0.98 30.13 0.17
CA GLU A 507 -1.59 30.68 1.39
C GLU A 507 -2.35 29.63 2.19
N VAL A 508 -3.11 28.74 1.52
CA VAL A 508 -3.77 27.59 2.18
C VAL A 508 -2.74 26.68 2.83
N ALA A 509 -1.63 26.39 2.14
CA ALA A 509 -0.55 25.56 2.66
C ALA A 509 0.12 26.20 3.89
N ARG A 510 0.34 27.55 3.87
CA ARG A 510 0.87 28.30 4.99
C ARG A 510 -0.04 28.28 6.21
N GLN A 511 -1.35 28.48 6.01
CA GLN A 511 -2.35 28.39 7.08
C GLN A 511 -2.48 26.98 7.66
N ALA A 512 -2.26 25.96 6.83
CA ALA A 512 -2.20 24.57 7.26
C ALA A 512 -0.87 24.18 7.95
N GLY A 513 0.09 25.12 8.09
CA GLY A 513 1.35 24.87 8.78
C GLY A 513 2.36 24.03 7.97
N ILE A 514 2.26 24.00 6.65
CA ILE A 514 3.21 23.27 5.78
C ILE A 514 4.49 24.09 5.64
N GLU A 515 5.63 23.48 5.98
CA GLU A 515 6.95 24.13 5.88
C GLU A 515 7.34 24.43 4.43
N GLY A 516 7.85 25.63 4.18
CA GLY A 516 8.28 26.07 2.86
C GLY A 516 7.12 26.37 1.90
N ALA A 517 5.91 26.63 2.42
CA ALA A 517 4.74 27.00 1.62
C ALA A 517 4.97 28.23 0.72
N GLU A 518 5.88 29.15 1.09
CA GLU A 518 6.29 30.31 0.32
C GLU A 518 7.06 29.97 -0.97
N ARG A 519 7.59 28.75 -1.07
CA ARG A 519 8.28 28.25 -2.27
C ARG A 519 7.27 27.62 -3.22
N TYR A 520 6.59 28.46 -3.99
CA TYR A 520 5.59 28.01 -4.95
C TYR A 520 6.00 28.24 -6.39
N VAL A 521 5.40 27.51 -7.31
CA VAL A 521 5.60 27.64 -8.75
C VAL A 521 4.29 27.47 -9.51
N ASP A 522 4.15 28.19 -10.63
CA ASP A 522 3.08 27.98 -11.61
C ASP A 522 3.48 26.85 -12.57
N ALA A 523 2.74 25.75 -12.51
CA ALA A 523 3.02 24.57 -13.34
C ALA A 523 2.86 24.83 -14.85
N ALA A 524 2.13 25.89 -15.26
CA ALA A 524 2.03 26.29 -16.66
C ALA A 524 3.39 26.76 -17.22
N THR A 525 4.36 27.15 -16.37
CA THR A 525 5.73 27.54 -16.78
C THR A 525 6.70 26.37 -16.91
N LEU A 526 6.29 25.16 -16.47
CA LEU A 526 7.11 23.95 -16.47
C LEU A 526 6.86 23.13 -17.75
N ASP A 527 7.44 23.57 -18.84
CA ASP A 527 7.26 23.03 -20.20
C ASP A 527 8.19 21.86 -20.53
N THR A 528 9.31 21.68 -19.78
CA THR A 528 10.28 20.59 -19.97
C THR A 528 10.43 19.71 -18.73
N ASP A 529 10.87 18.46 -18.94
CA ASP A 529 11.05 17.50 -17.83
C ASP A 529 12.20 17.91 -16.91
N GLU A 530 13.21 18.66 -17.41
CA GLU A 530 14.30 19.22 -16.60
C GLU A 530 13.78 20.30 -15.63
N LYS A 531 12.90 21.21 -16.09
CA LYS A 531 12.26 22.22 -15.24
C LYS A 531 11.38 21.57 -14.19
N VAL A 532 10.68 20.50 -14.54
CA VAL A 532 9.89 19.70 -13.59
C VAL A 532 10.81 19.10 -12.53
N ALA A 533 11.92 18.46 -12.92
CA ALA A 533 12.88 17.86 -11.98
C ALA A 533 13.52 18.89 -11.04
N GLU A 534 13.81 20.10 -11.52
CA GLU A 534 14.32 21.19 -10.69
C GLU A 534 13.24 21.72 -9.73
N ALA A 535 12.01 21.92 -10.23
CA ALA A 535 10.91 22.45 -9.43
C ALA A 535 10.52 21.50 -8.29
N VAL A 536 10.51 20.18 -8.49
CA VAL A 536 10.15 19.22 -7.43
C VAL A 536 11.20 19.18 -6.30
N ARG A 537 12.46 19.57 -6.58
CA ARG A 537 13.52 19.68 -5.57
C ARG A 537 13.44 20.97 -4.77
N THR A 538 13.09 22.09 -5.44
CA THR A 538 13.20 23.44 -4.87
C THR A 538 11.89 23.98 -4.31
N CYS A 539 10.74 23.62 -4.92
CA CYS A 539 9.43 24.14 -4.56
C CYS A 539 8.65 23.16 -3.67
N THR A 540 7.77 23.71 -2.83
CA THR A 540 6.87 22.98 -1.95
C THR A 540 5.45 22.97 -2.52
N VAL A 541 5.04 24.04 -3.21
CA VAL A 541 3.67 24.23 -3.69
C VAL A 541 3.66 24.38 -5.21
N PHE A 542 2.74 23.66 -5.86
CA PHE A 542 2.55 23.64 -7.31
C PHE A 542 1.10 24.03 -7.62
N GLY A 543 0.91 25.16 -8.31
CA GLY A 543 -0.40 25.64 -8.73
C GLY A 543 -0.64 25.48 -10.22
N ARG A 544 -1.92 25.55 -10.67
CA ARG A 544 -2.38 25.38 -12.06
C ARG A 544 -1.91 24.05 -12.68
N VAL A 545 -1.83 23.02 -11.88
CA VAL A 545 -1.34 21.70 -12.30
C VAL A 545 -2.42 20.96 -13.07
N THR A 546 -2.06 20.44 -14.24
CA THR A 546 -2.93 19.53 -15.02
C THR A 546 -2.80 18.09 -14.51
N PRO A 547 -3.79 17.20 -14.78
CA PRO A 547 -3.70 15.78 -14.39
C PRO A 547 -2.45 15.07 -14.90
N ALA A 548 -2.02 15.39 -16.13
CA ALA A 548 -0.80 14.85 -16.72
C ALA A 548 0.46 15.30 -15.98
N GLN A 549 0.50 16.57 -15.53
CA GLN A 549 1.61 17.11 -14.75
C GLN A 549 1.65 16.53 -13.34
N LYS A 550 0.50 16.26 -12.67
CA LYS A 550 0.46 15.56 -11.37
C LYS A 550 1.23 14.24 -11.46
N ARG A 551 1.00 13.48 -12.51
CA ARG A 551 1.70 12.22 -12.80
C ARG A 551 3.21 12.43 -12.99
N LYS A 552 3.61 13.47 -13.76
CA LYS A 552 5.02 13.80 -14.00
C LYS A 552 5.76 14.18 -12.73
N PHE A 553 5.13 14.92 -11.81
CA PHE A 553 5.74 15.31 -10.53
C PHE A 553 6.01 14.09 -9.65
N VAL A 554 5.05 13.16 -9.54
CA VAL A 554 5.24 11.90 -8.81
C VAL A 554 6.43 11.13 -9.39
N LYS A 555 6.48 10.96 -10.72
CA LYS A 555 7.59 10.25 -11.39
C LYS A 555 8.95 10.92 -11.24
N ALA A 556 8.98 12.25 -11.26
CA ALA A 556 10.21 13.01 -11.06
C ALA A 556 10.76 12.82 -9.63
N LEU A 557 9.91 12.85 -8.61
CA LEU A 557 10.28 12.57 -7.23
C LEU A 557 10.80 11.12 -7.05
N GLN A 558 10.13 10.14 -7.68
CA GLN A 558 10.58 8.74 -7.69
C GLN A 558 11.93 8.56 -8.38
N ALA A 559 12.15 9.28 -9.49
CA ALA A 559 13.43 9.26 -10.21
C ALA A 559 14.59 9.85 -9.38
N ASP A 560 14.31 10.80 -8.48
CA ASP A 560 15.25 11.33 -7.51
C ASP A 560 15.54 10.38 -6.33
N GLY A 561 14.83 9.25 -6.26
CA GLY A 561 15.02 8.18 -5.27
C GLY A 561 14.10 8.29 -4.05
N HIS A 562 13.10 9.15 -4.09
CA HIS A 562 12.09 9.28 -3.04
C HIS A 562 11.04 8.18 -3.10
N THR A 563 10.48 7.82 -1.94
CA THR A 563 9.30 6.98 -1.81
C THR A 563 8.08 7.87 -1.63
N VAL A 564 7.25 7.96 -2.66
CA VAL A 564 6.20 8.96 -2.78
C VAL A 564 4.84 8.40 -2.39
N ALA A 565 4.19 9.00 -1.38
CA ALA A 565 2.76 8.85 -1.16
C ALA A 565 2.01 10.00 -1.85
N MET A 566 0.86 9.71 -2.45
CA MET A 566 -0.02 10.69 -3.08
C MET A 566 -1.42 10.60 -2.48
N THR A 567 -1.97 11.72 -2.01
CA THR A 567 -3.38 11.81 -1.63
C THR A 567 -4.17 12.52 -2.71
N GLY A 568 -5.41 12.08 -2.93
CA GLY A 568 -6.33 12.73 -3.84
C GLY A 568 -7.75 12.23 -3.67
N ASP A 569 -8.72 13.08 -4.01
CA ASP A 569 -10.15 12.77 -3.94
C ASP A 569 -10.85 12.93 -5.31
N GLY A 570 -10.15 13.50 -6.29
CA GLY A 570 -10.69 13.84 -7.60
C GLY A 570 -10.38 12.81 -8.70
N VAL A 571 -11.17 12.90 -9.78
CA VAL A 571 -10.93 12.18 -11.04
C VAL A 571 -9.54 12.54 -11.63
N ASN A 572 -9.11 13.77 -11.40
CA ASN A 572 -7.84 14.31 -11.90
C ASN A 572 -6.61 13.67 -11.23
N ASP A 573 -6.80 13.00 -10.10
CA ASP A 573 -5.73 12.38 -9.31
C ASP A 573 -5.51 10.91 -9.64
N VAL A 574 -6.45 10.27 -10.33
CA VAL A 574 -6.47 8.81 -10.58
C VAL A 574 -5.14 8.29 -11.12
N LEU A 575 -4.56 8.95 -12.12
CA LEU A 575 -3.30 8.51 -12.71
C LEU A 575 -2.10 8.75 -11.79
N ALA A 576 -2.09 9.84 -11.04
CA ALA A 576 -1.04 10.14 -10.07
C ALA A 576 -1.11 9.19 -8.86
N LEU A 577 -2.32 8.86 -8.36
CA LEU A 577 -2.55 7.86 -7.32
C LEU A 577 -2.06 6.47 -7.74
N LYS A 578 -2.32 6.07 -9.00
CA LYS A 578 -1.87 4.78 -9.55
C LYS A 578 -0.35 4.69 -9.68
N ASP A 579 0.31 5.78 -10.11
CA ASP A 579 1.76 5.81 -10.35
C ASP A 579 2.57 6.06 -9.07
N ALA A 580 1.97 6.60 -8.00
CA ALA A 580 2.61 6.76 -6.70
C ALA A 580 2.98 5.40 -6.06
N ASP A 581 4.03 5.39 -5.22
CA ASP A 581 4.39 4.18 -4.46
C ASP A 581 3.28 3.79 -3.47
N CYS A 582 2.55 4.80 -2.93
CA CYS A 582 1.34 4.60 -2.13
C CYS A 582 0.30 5.67 -2.47
N GLY A 583 -0.74 5.29 -3.21
CA GLY A 583 -1.92 6.14 -3.46
C GLY A 583 -2.92 6.03 -2.32
N ILE A 584 -3.41 7.17 -1.84
CA ILE A 584 -4.34 7.30 -0.71
C ILE A 584 -5.56 8.09 -1.17
N ALA A 585 -6.74 7.48 -1.17
CA ALA A 585 -7.98 8.12 -1.57
C ALA A 585 -8.89 8.44 -0.39
N MET A 586 -9.70 9.47 -0.54
CA MET A 586 -10.80 9.80 0.37
C MET A 586 -12.08 9.12 -0.10
N ALA A 587 -12.81 8.42 0.79
CA ALA A 587 -14.04 7.73 0.42
C ALA A 587 -15.17 8.68 -0.05
N SER A 588 -15.14 9.94 0.39
CA SER A 588 -16.08 10.98 -0.08
C SER A 588 -15.75 11.51 -1.47
N GLY A 589 -14.59 11.19 -2.02
CA GLY A 589 -14.13 11.64 -3.33
C GLY A 589 -14.70 10.83 -4.49
N ALA A 590 -14.07 10.99 -5.66
CA ALA A 590 -14.42 10.25 -6.86
C ALA A 590 -14.16 8.75 -6.68
N GLN A 591 -15.08 7.96 -7.12
CA GLN A 591 -15.07 6.51 -7.08
C GLN A 591 -13.83 5.91 -7.75
N ALA A 592 -13.49 6.45 -8.92
CA ALA A 592 -12.32 6.03 -9.67
C ALA A 592 -11.01 6.21 -8.85
N ALA A 593 -10.91 7.27 -8.04
CA ALA A 593 -9.76 7.47 -7.15
C ALA A 593 -9.70 6.39 -6.06
N SER A 594 -10.83 6.07 -5.42
CA SER A 594 -10.91 5.03 -4.40
C SER A 594 -10.58 3.63 -4.94
N GLN A 595 -10.84 3.35 -6.21
CA GLN A 595 -10.56 2.01 -6.79
C GLN A 595 -9.10 1.79 -7.18
N VAL A 596 -8.37 2.83 -7.52
CA VAL A 596 -6.95 2.71 -7.92
C VAL A 596 -5.99 2.90 -6.75
N ALA A 597 -6.44 3.54 -5.67
CA ALA A 597 -5.64 3.80 -4.50
C ALA A 597 -5.33 2.51 -3.73
N GLN A 598 -4.14 2.38 -3.17
CA GLN A 598 -3.77 1.29 -2.29
C GLN A 598 -4.40 1.40 -0.90
N LEU A 599 -4.72 2.64 -0.49
CA LEU A 599 -5.40 2.95 0.78
C LEU A 599 -6.62 3.83 0.56
N VAL A 600 -7.70 3.55 1.28
CA VAL A 600 -8.91 4.38 1.27
C VAL A 600 -9.28 4.78 2.69
N LEU A 601 -9.37 6.09 2.95
CA LEU A 601 -9.83 6.66 4.22
C LEU A 601 -11.36 6.69 4.22
N LEU A 602 -12.00 5.74 4.91
CA LEU A 602 -13.45 5.51 4.83
C LEU A 602 -14.28 6.67 5.41
N GLU A 603 -13.79 7.35 6.43
CA GLU A 603 -14.42 8.55 7.00
C GLU A 603 -13.95 9.85 6.33
N SER A 604 -13.07 9.74 5.32
CA SER A 604 -12.42 10.88 4.66
C SER A 604 -11.72 11.82 5.63
N ASP A 605 -11.27 11.27 6.75
CA ASP A 605 -10.55 11.97 7.80
C ASP A 605 -9.04 11.84 7.57
N PHE A 606 -8.43 12.95 7.17
CA PHE A 606 -6.98 13.03 6.93
C PHE A 606 -6.15 12.89 8.22
N SER A 607 -6.74 13.19 9.40
CA SER A 607 -6.07 13.05 10.70
C SER A 607 -5.70 11.59 11.04
N GLY A 608 -6.29 10.63 10.36
CA GLY A 608 -5.93 9.21 10.49
C GLY A 608 -4.58 8.83 9.88
N LEU A 609 -4.03 9.62 8.94
CA LEU A 609 -2.79 9.30 8.22
C LEU A 609 -1.54 9.15 9.12
N PRO A 610 -1.29 10.00 10.14
CA PRO A 610 -0.19 9.78 11.08
C PRO A 610 -0.20 8.39 11.70
N ALA A 611 -1.38 7.92 12.10
CA ALA A 611 -1.55 6.60 12.70
C ALA A 611 -1.32 5.46 11.69
N VAL A 612 -1.63 5.67 10.41
CA VAL A 612 -1.38 4.70 9.33
C VAL A 612 0.12 4.55 9.07
N VAL A 613 0.85 5.66 8.97
CA VAL A 613 2.31 5.67 8.79
C VAL A 613 3.00 5.04 10.01
N ALA A 614 2.57 5.42 11.21
CA ALA A 614 3.09 4.84 12.45
C ALA A 614 2.89 3.31 12.50
N GLU A 615 1.72 2.81 12.06
CA GLU A 615 1.45 1.36 12.00
C GLU A 615 2.35 0.66 10.97
N GLY A 616 2.58 1.25 9.79
CA GLY A 616 3.52 0.73 8.81
C GLY A 616 4.95 0.61 9.38
N ARG A 617 5.44 1.67 10.01
CA ARG A 617 6.77 1.68 10.66
C ARG A 617 6.88 0.64 11.76
N ARG A 618 5.88 0.55 12.63
CA ARG A 618 5.80 -0.46 13.69
C ARG A 618 5.97 -1.88 13.12
N VAL A 619 5.25 -2.20 12.07
CA VAL A 619 5.28 -3.54 11.47
C VAL A 619 6.66 -3.85 10.89
N ILE A 620 7.21 -2.95 10.07
CA ILE A 620 8.50 -3.19 9.43
C ILE A 620 9.63 -3.26 10.44
N ASN A 621 9.71 -2.34 11.42
CA ASN A 621 10.73 -2.37 12.45
C ASN A 621 10.66 -3.66 13.28
N ASN A 622 9.46 -4.07 13.70
CA ASN A 622 9.29 -5.29 14.48
C ASN A 622 9.61 -6.55 13.67
N ILE A 623 9.24 -6.58 12.39
CA ILE A 623 9.62 -7.68 11.49
C ILE A 623 11.14 -7.72 11.31
N GLN A 624 11.83 -6.59 11.14
CA GLN A 624 13.30 -6.55 11.03
C GLN A 624 13.98 -7.09 12.29
N ARG A 625 13.53 -6.65 13.47
CA ARG A 625 14.05 -7.13 14.76
C ARG A 625 13.85 -8.64 14.93
N SER A 626 12.64 -9.13 14.66
CA SER A 626 12.32 -10.55 14.77
C SER A 626 13.06 -11.39 13.72
N ALA A 627 13.14 -10.90 12.48
CA ALA A 627 13.85 -11.56 11.41
C ALA A 627 15.35 -11.73 11.71
N SER A 628 15.97 -10.76 12.40
CA SER A 628 17.37 -10.88 12.81
C SER A 628 17.59 -12.05 13.77
N LEU A 629 16.69 -12.30 14.73
CA LEU A 629 16.77 -13.46 15.63
C LEU A 629 16.71 -14.79 14.84
N PHE A 630 15.81 -14.89 13.86
CA PHE A 630 15.74 -16.09 13.01
C PHE A 630 17.01 -16.29 12.20
N LEU A 631 17.57 -15.21 11.62
CA LEU A 631 18.74 -15.30 10.78
C LEU A 631 20.02 -15.65 11.55
N VAL A 632 20.15 -15.27 12.81
CA VAL A 632 21.30 -15.72 13.65
C VAL A 632 21.42 -17.23 13.59
N LYS A 633 20.34 -17.96 13.89
CA LYS A 633 20.31 -19.42 13.83
C LYS A 633 20.67 -19.96 12.44
N ASN A 634 20.10 -19.39 11.42
CA ASN A 634 20.28 -19.89 10.07
C ASN A 634 21.71 -19.67 9.55
N ILE A 635 22.31 -18.52 9.90
CA ILE A 635 23.69 -18.17 9.54
C ILE A 635 24.66 -19.14 10.19
N PHE A 636 24.58 -19.33 11.52
CA PHE A 636 25.52 -20.25 12.16
C PHE A 636 25.33 -21.70 11.70
N SER A 637 24.07 -22.16 11.56
CA SER A 637 23.79 -23.52 11.11
C SER A 637 24.25 -23.77 9.68
N PHE A 638 24.08 -22.81 8.78
CA PHE A 638 24.56 -22.89 7.40
C PHE A 638 26.09 -22.97 7.36
N LEU A 639 26.77 -22.06 8.05
CA LEU A 639 28.24 -22.02 8.10
C LEU A 639 28.81 -23.22 8.83
N LEU A 640 28.23 -23.61 9.96
CA LEU A 640 28.67 -24.81 10.71
C LEU A 640 28.49 -26.07 9.86
N THR A 641 27.38 -26.25 9.19
CA THR A 641 27.13 -27.38 8.28
C THR A 641 28.15 -27.37 7.15
N PHE A 642 28.41 -26.21 6.52
CA PHE A 642 29.42 -26.08 5.46
C PHE A 642 30.83 -26.46 5.96
N ILE A 643 31.23 -25.93 7.10
CA ILE A 643 32.54 -26.24 7.70
C ILE A 643 32.61 -27.70 8.12
N ALA A 644 31.57 -28.25 8.72
CA ALA A 644 31.47 -29.63 9.12
C ALA A 644 31.66 -30.62 7.96
N LEU A 645 31.47 -30.22 6.67
CA LEU A 645 31.82 -31.06 5.54
C LEU A 645 33.33 -31.35 5.41
N PHE A 646 34.19 -30.49 5.97
CA PHE A 646 35.64 -30.55 5.84
C PHE A 646 36.34 -31.01 7.13
N ILE A 647 35.68 -30.95 8.29
CA ILE A 647 36.24 -31.35 9.59
C ILE A 647 35.84 -32.80 9.90
N THR A 648 36.72 -33.58 10.49
CA THR A 648 36.52 -35.01 10.82
C THR A 648 35.76 -35.23 12.14
N MET A 649 34.98 -34.27 12.58
CA MET A 649 34.13 -34.36 13.79
C MET A 649 32.66 -34.58 13.47
N PRO A 650 31.92 -35.26 14.36
CA PRO A 650 30.47 -35.39 14.22
C PRO A 650 29.78 -34.02 14.40
N TYR A 651 28.60 -33.87 13.84
CA TYR A 651 27.80 -32.63 13.99
C TYR A 651 27.37 -32.43 15.46
N PRO A 652 27.64 -31.26 16.07
CA PRO A 652 27.56 -31.05 17.53
C PRO A 652 26.14 -30.77 18.09
N LEU A 653 25.06 -31.01 17.33
CA LEU A 653 23.69 -30.71 17.74
C LEU A 653 22.73 -31.81 17.35
N GLN A 654 21.66 -31.98 18.14
CA GLN A 654 20.52 -32.84 17.86
C GLN A 654 19.27 -32.00 17.49
N PRO A 655 18.31 -32.56 16.69
CA PRO A 655 17.09 -31.85 16.31
C PRO A 655 16.26 -31.34 17.48
N LEU A 656 16.20 -32.12 18.55
CA LEU A 656 15.45 -31.80 19.77
C LEU A 656 16.04 -30.58 20.51
N GLN A 657 17.40 -30.50 20.56
CA GLN A 657 18.12 -29.36 21.17
C GLN A 657 17.90 -28.05 20.37
N LEU A 658 17.91 -28.16 19.04
CA LEU A 658 17.59 -27.02 18.16
C LEU A 658 16.15 -26.54 18.34
N SER A 659 15.20 -27.44 18.61
CA SER A 659 13.80 -27.06 18.90
C SER A 659 13.69 -26.24 20.20
N LEU A 660 14.40 -26.64 21.27
CA LEU A 660 14.49 -25.87 22.51
C LEU A 660 15.08 -24.48 22.27
N LEU A 661 16.24 -24.43 21.59
CA LEU A 661 16.92 -23.18 21.25
C LEU A 661 15.98 -22.25 20.47
N SER A 662 15.35 -22.76 19.41
CA SER A 662 14.43 -21.98 18.58
C SER A 662 13.21 -21.46 19.36
N MET A 663 12.66 -22.23 20.28
CA MET A 663 11.51 -21.80 21.09
C MET A 663 11.88 -20.67 22.06
N VAL A 664 12.98 -20.81 22.79
CA VAL A 664 13.37 -19.91 23.89
C VAL A 664 14.00 -18.62 23.38
N THR A 665 14.91 -18.70 22.39
CA THR A 665 15.68 -17.53 21.94
C THR A 665 15.09 -16.84 20.71
N ILE A 666 14.19 -17.49 19.98
CA ILE A 666 13.64 -16.96 18.72
C ILE A 666 12.11 -16.88 18.74
N GLY A 667 11.40 -18.00 18.86
CA GLY A 667 9.97 -18.10 18.60
C GLY A 667 9.13 -17.24 19.53
N ILE A 668 9.22 -17.49 20.85
CA ILE A 668 8.47 -16.71 21.86
C ILE A 668 8.91 -15.24 21.86
N PRO A 669 10.22 -14.90 21.92
CA PRO A 669 10.64 -13.50 21.87
C PRO A 669 10.17 -12.76 20.61
N SER A 670 10.32 -13.36 19.44
CA SER A 670 9.91 -12.74 18.17
C SER A 670 8.42 -12.42 18.12
N PHE A 671 7.59 -13.31 18.67
CA PHE A 671 6.15 -13.10 18.72
C PHE A 671 5.79 -11.92 19.65
N ILE A 672 6.42 -11.83 20.83
CA ILE A 672 6.19 -10.73 21.77
C ILE A 672 6.68 -9.40 21.18
N LEU A 673 7.90 -9.37 20.66
CA LEU A 673 8.49 -8.18 20.01
C LEU A 673 7.69 -7.70 18.79
N ALA A 674 7.03 -8.59 18.07
CA ALA A 674 6.17 -8.22 16.92
C ALA A 674 4.95 -7.39 17.33
N LEU A 675 4.52 -7.43 18.59
CA LEU A 675 3.37 -6.68 19.11
C LEU A 675 3.74 -5.31 19.68
N GLU A 676 5.02 -5.01 19.83
CA GLU A 676 5.54 -3.80 20.48
C GLU A 676 5.29 -2.54 19.62
N PRO A 677 5.01 -1.36 20.24
CA PRO A 677 4.99 -0.10 19.53
C PRO A 677 6.42 0.36 19.19
N ASN A 678 6.74 0.45 17.91
CA ASN A 678 7.99 1.02 17.40
C ASN A 678 7.69 1.85 16.15
N HIS A 679 7.84 3.17 16.25
CA HIS A 679 7.44 4.12 15.21
C HIS A 679 8.65 4.83 14.56
N GLU A 680 9.86 4.36 14.83
CA GLU A 680 11.08 4.93 14.23
C GLU A 680 11.05 4.85 12.70
N MET A 681 11.67 5.85 12.05
CA MET A 681 11.74 5.87 10.58
C MET A 681 12.56 4.68 10.06
N VAL A 682 12.01 3.99 9.05
CA VAL A 682 12.67 2.83 8.43
C VAL A 682 13.67 3.30 7.38
N HIS A 683 14.95 3.08 7.61
CA HIS A 683 16.02 3.42 6.69
C HIS A 683 16.63 2.17 6.03
N GLY A 684 17.10 2.33 4.78
CA GLY A 684 17.85 1.30 4.06
C GLY A 684 17.01 0.10 3.59
N LYS A 685 17.69 -0.92 3.05
CA LYS A 685 17.04 -2.14 2.53
C LYS A 685 16.79 -3.14 3.65
N PHE A 686 15.61 -3.79 3.64
CA PHE A 686 15.19 -4.76 4.64
C PHE A 686 16.26 -5.83 4.92
N ILE A 687 16.72 -6.54 3.87
CA ILE A 687 17.66 -7.66 4.03
C ILE A 687 19.03 -7.20 4.55
N GLN A 688 19.49 -6.00 4.17
CA GLN A 688 20.75 -5.45 4.65
C GLN A 688 20.71 -5.16 6.14
N ASN A 689 19.61 -4.56 6.62
CA ASN A 689 19.39 -4.26 8.04
C ASN A 689 19.34 -5.55 8.87
N VAL A 690 18.58 -6.54 8.40
CA VAL A 690 18.43 -7.83 9.07
C VAL A 690 19.76 -8.60 9.11
N LEU A 691 20.49 -8.66 7.99
CA LEU A 691 21.80 -9.32 7.94
C LEU A 691 22.82 -8.60 8.84
N ARG A 692 22.86 -7.26 8.83
CA ARG A 692 23.78 -6.49 9.68
C ARG A 692 23.53 -6.75 11.16
N ALA A 693 22.28 -6.94 11.57
CA ALA A 693 21.92 -7.26 12.95
C ALA A 693 22.18 -8.73 13.32
N ALA A 694 22.04 -9.66 12.35
CA ALA A 694 22.15 -11.10 12.61
C ALA A 694 23.57 -11.66 12.50
N LEU A 695 24.41 -11.09 11.61
CA LEU A 695 25.76 -11.59 11.35
C LEU A 695 26.66 -11.64 12.61
N PRO A 696 26.70 -10.63 13.51
CA PRO A 696 27.51 -10.70 14.71
C PRO A 696 27.19 -11.91 15.58
N GLY A 697 25.87 -12.17 15.80
CA GLY A 697 25.40 -13.31 16.58
C GLY A 697 25.76 -14.65 15.91
N GLY A 698 25.42 -14.81 14.63
CA GLY A 698 25.67 -16.05 13.90
C GLY A 698 27.16 -16.41 13.75
N LEU A 699 28.03 -15.42 13.55
CA LEU A 699 29.48 -15.63 13.52
C LEU A 699 30.06 -15.92 14.92
N SER A 700 29.51 -15.31 15.96
CA SER A 700 29.88 -15.60 17.36
C SER A 700 29.53 -17.03 17.74
N ASP A 701 28.32 -17.49 17.41
CA ASP A 701 27.89 -18.87 17.61
C ASP A 701 28.87 -19.83 16.92
N LEU A 702 29.16 -19.59 15.64
CA LEU A 702 30.07 -20.40 14.87
C LEU A 702 31.47 -20.49 15.51
N LEU A 703 32.05 -19.33 15.84
CA LEU A 703 33.41 -19.28 16.40
C LEU A 703 33.48 -19.99 17.75
N LEU A 704 32.50 -19.79 18.62
CA LEU A 704 32.46 -20.39 19.95
C LEU A 704 32.19 -21.90 19.87
N ILE A 705 31.36 -22.38 18.93
CA ILE A 705 31.13 -23.81 18.72
C ILE A 705 32.42 -24.48 18.24
N LEU A 706 33.09 -23.92 17.23
CA LEU A 706 34.38 -24.46 16.73
C LEU A 706 35.44 -24.48 17.84
N GLY A 707 35.44 -23.49 18.73
CA GLY A 707 36.27 -23.48 19.93
C GLY A 707 35.99 -24.66 20.87
N ILE A 708 34.67 -24.89 21.19
CA ILE A 708 34.28 -26.05 22.02
C ILE A 708 34.66 -27.36 21.35
N GLU A 709 34.40 -27.52 20.04
CA GLU A 709 34.83 -28.73 19.29
C GLU A 709 36.32 -29.00 19.42
N ALA A 710 37.14 -27.96 19.27
CA ALA A 710 38.60 -28.09 19.42
C ALA A 710 39.00 -28.52 20.84
N PHE A 711 38.37 -28.00 21.89
CA PHE A 711 38.61 -28.39 23.28
C PHE A 711 38.13 -29.81 23.57
N VAL A 712 36.92 -30.19 23.11
CA VAL A 712 36.38 -31.55 23.27
C VAL A 712 37.31 -32.57 22.61
N PHE A 713 37.78 -32.24 21.41
CA PHE A 713 38.75 -33.09 20.70
C PHE A 713 40.11 -33.20 21.45
N ALA A 714 40.66 -32.05 21.90
CA ALA A 714 41.95 -32.00 22.58
C ALA A 714 41.94 -32.74 23.94
N PHE A 715 40.82 -32.78 24.62
CA PHE A 715 40.64 -33.45 25.93
C PHE A 715 39.95 -34.81 25.82
N GLU A 716 39.70 -35.32 24.61
CA GLU A 716 39.04 -36.61 24.35
C GLU A 716 37.74 -36.82 25.11
N LEU A 717 36.87 -35.77 25.13
CA LEU A 717 35.61 -35.81 25.88
C LEU A 717 34.53 -36.53 25.05
N PRO A 718 33.52 -37.15 25.72
CA PRO A 718 32.42 -37.84 25.06
C PRO A 718 31.59 -36.92 24.13
N ILE A 719 31.00 -37.48 23.07
CA ILE A 719 30.13 -36.77 22.13
C ILE A 719 28.92 -36.13 22.82
N GLY A 720 28.31 -36.80 23.83
CA GLY A 720 27.20 -36.25 24.63
C GLY A 720 27.61 -34.99 25.42
N THR A 721 28.87 -34.93 25.88
CA THR A 721 29.43 -33.70 26.49
C THR A 721 29.52 -32.57 25.45
N LEU A 722 29.98 -32.88 24.20
CA LEU A 722 29.98 -31.89 23.10
C LEU A 722 28.63 -31.30 22.84
N THR A 723 27.57 -32.13 22.63
CA THR A 723 26.23 -31.65 22.31
C THR A 723 25.61 -30.84 23.47
N THR A 724 25.92 -31.23 24.72
CA THR A 724 25.47 -30.49 25.91
C THR A 724 26.16 -29.14 26.02
N LEU A 725 27.47 -29.06 25.89
CA LEU A 725 28.23 -27.81 25.93
C LEU A 725 27.77 -26.85 24.83
N THR A 726 27.62 -27.34 23.60
CA THR A 726 27.17 -26.57 22.45
C THR A 726 25.75 -26.01 22.67
N THR A 727 24.84 -26.84 23.18
CA THR A 727 23.45 -26.40 23.43
C THR A 727 23.39 -25.29 24.51
N LEU A 728 24.12 -25.45 25.62
CA LEU A 728 24.15 -24.45 26.70
C LEU A 728 24.79 -23.14 26.24
N LEU A 729 25.84 -23.22 25.44
CA LEU A 729 26.54 -22.07 24.89
C LEU A 729 25.64 -21.30 23.89
N LEU A 730 24.99 -22.00 22.97
CA LEU A 730 24.05 -21.38 22.01
C LEU A 730 22.86 -20.70 22.69
N LEU A 731 22.35 -21.29 23.80
CA LEU A 731 21.35 -20.63 24.63
C LEU A 731 21.91 -19.34 25.24
N ALA A 732 23.13 -19.33 25.73
CA ALA A 732 23.75 -18.13 26.30
C ALA A 732 23.98 -17.04 25.23
N VAL A 733 24.50 -17.40 24.04
CA VAL A 733 24.66 -16.45 22.92
C VAL A 733 23.29 -15.93 22.46
N GLY A 734 22.29 -16.81 22.30
CA GLY A 734 20.92 -16.43 21.94
C GLY A 734 20.29 -15.46 22.95
N MET A 735 20.54 -15.65 24.26
CA MET A 735 20.10 -14.72 25.31
C MET A 735 20.85 -13.38 25.26
N ALA A 736 22.14 -13.37 24.92
CA ALA A 736 22.92 -12.15 24.72
C ALA A 736 22.44 -11.37 23.47
N VAL A 737 22.18 -12.06 22.37
CA VAL A 737 21.59 -11.46 21.16
C VAL A 737 20.20 -10.90 21.45
N LEU A 738 19.35 -11.63 22.20
CA LEU A 738 18.04 -11.16 22.60
C LEU A 738 18.14 -9.88 23.47
N TRP A 739 19.15 -9.79 24.35
CA TRP A 739 19.41 -8.58 25.11
C TRP A 739 19.72 -7.39 24.21
N ASP A 740 20.56 -7.57 23.19
CA ASP A 740 20.91 -6.51 22.24
C ASP A 740 19.72 -6.08 21.36
N VAL A 741 18.91 -7.02 20.91
CA VAL A 741 17.67 -6.76 20.15
C VAL A 741 16.62 -6.03 20.99
N CYS A 742 16.62 -6.20 22.33
CA CYS A 742 15.71 -5.51 23.24
C CYS A 742 16.14 -4.07 23.59
N LYS A 743 17.25 -3.57 23.07
CA LYS A 743 17.66 -2.17 23.29
C LYS A 743 16.79 -1.19 22.49
N PRO A 744 16.40 -0.02 23.03
CA PRO A 744 16.57 0.43 24.42
C PRO A 744 15.75 -0.40 25.42
N PHE A 745 16.38 -0.76 26.55
CA PHE A 745 15.82 -1.73 27.50
C PHE A 745 14.68 -1.12 28.31
N THR A 746 13.49 -1.70 28.22
CA THR A 746 12.30 -1.32 28.98
C THR A 746 11.98 -2.34 30.07
N VAL A 747 11.07 -2.03 31.00
CA VAL A 747 10.59 -3.00 31.99
C VAL A 747 9.98 -4.24 31.32
N ALA A 748 9.22 -4.05 30.21
CA ALA A 748 8.65 -5.16 29.44
C ALA A 748 9.74 -6.06 28.86
N HIS A 749 10.83 -5.46 28.32
CA HIS A 749 11.99 -6.20 27.82
C HIS A 749 12.69 -6.98 28.94
N GLY A 750 12.77 -6.39 30.15
CA GLY A 750 13.32 -7.07 31.33
C GLY A 750 12.50 -8.30 31.73
N VAL A 751 11.17 -8.18 31.73
CA VAL A 751 10.26 -9.30 32.00
C VAL A 751 10.36 -10.38 30.90
N LEU A 752 10.44 -9.98 29.63
CA LEU A 752 10.64 -10.91 28.52
C LEU A 752 11.94 -11.67 28.67
N TRP A 753 13.06 -10.95 28.80
CA TRP A 753 14.40 -11.56 28.89
C TRP A 753 14.53 -12.45 30.12
N GLY A 754 14.10 -11.99 31.31
CA GLY A 754 14.10 -12.76 32.53
C GLY A 754 13.19 -13.99 32.47
N GLY A 755 12.00 -13.84 31.88
CA GLY A 755 11.08 -14.94 31.65
C GLY A 755 11.67 -16.03 30.75
N MET A 756 12.39 -15.65 29.66
CA MET A 756 13.07 -16.60 28.77
C MET A 756 14.24 -17.29 29.49
N LEU A 757 14.98 -16.59 30.34
CA LEU A 757 16.04 -17.19 31.13
C LEU A 757 15.51 -18.23 32.12
N ILE A 758 14.38 -17.91 32.81
CA ILE A 758 13.70 -18.84 33.73
C ILE A 758 13.17 -20.06 32.96
N LEU A 759 12.56 -19.83 31.77
CA LEU A 759 12.03 -20.91 30.92
C LEU A 759 13.16 -21.84 30.44
N ALA A 760 14.30 -21.29 30.01
CA ALA A 760 15.49 -22.05 29.65
C ALA A 760 15.98 -22.91 30.82
N GLY A 761 16.16 -22.32 31.99
CA GLY A 761 16.59 -23.01 33.21
C GLY A 761 15.62 -24.12 33.62
N ALA A 762 14.32 -23.85 33.60
CA ALA A 762 13.29 -24.85 33.89
C ALA A 762 13.27 -26.01 32.89
N ALA A 763 13.41 -25.70 31.57
CA ALA A 763 13.48 -26.72 30.52
C ALA A 763 14.71 -27.63 30.69
N ILE A 764 15.87 -27.06 30.99
CA ILE A 764 17.10 -27.83 31.27
C ILE A 764 16.91 -28.69 32.53
N ALA A 765 16.41 -28.13 33.61
CA ALA A 765 16.28 -28.83 34.89
C ALA A 765 15.23 -29.98 34.84
N LEU A 766 14.07 -29.74 34.19
CA LEU A 766 12.97 -30.70 34.13
C LEU A 766 13.07 -31.68 32.96
N LEU A 767 13.53 -31.24 31.82
CA LEU A 767 13.52 -31.98 30.58
C LEU A 767 14.93 -32.36 30.08
N GLY A 768 16.01 -32.05 30.84
CA GLY A 768 17.39 -32.24 30.38
C GLY A 768 17.69 -33.66 29.90
N GLY A 769 17.20 -34.67 30.63
CA GLY A 769 17.35 -36.07 30.19
C GLY A 769 16.60 -36.39 28.91
N PHE A 770 15.38 -35.83 28.71
CA PHE A 770 14.62 -35.99 27.48
C PHE A 770 15.29 -35.25 26.30
N LEU A 771 15.94 -34.11 26.59
CA LEU A 771 16.68 -33.31 25.60
C LEU A 771 18.06 -33.93 25.24
N GLY A 772 18.41 -35.06 25.78
CA GLY A 772 19.69 -35.70 25.54
C GLY A 772 20.89 -34.92 26.15
N LEU A 773 20.64 -34.09 27.19
CA LEU A 773 21.66 -33.35 27.88
C LEU A 773 22.30 -34.24 28.93
N GLU A 774 23.61 -34.44 28.84
CA GLU A 774 24.38 -35.21 29.82
C GLU A 774 24.84 -34.34 31.00
N ARG A 775 25.07 -34.96 32.17
CA ARG A 775 25.66 -34.28 33.30
C ARG A 775 27.13 -34.01 33.02
N LEU A 776 27.51 -32.75 33.04
CA LEU A 776 28.89 -32.33 32.81
C LEU A 776 29.77 -32.75 34.00
N ASP A 777 30.91 -33.33 33.66
CA ASP A 777 32.00 -33.55 34.64
C ASP A 777 32.71 -32.24 34.99
N MET A 778 33.68 -32.26 35.87
CA MET A 778 34.44 -31.07 36.29
C MET A 778 35.16 -30.40 35.09
N ARG A 779 35.63 -31.16 34.11
CA ARG A 779 36.31 -30.64 32.90
C ARG A 779 35.30 -29.92 32.00
N GLY A 780 34.20 -30.57 31.71
CA GLY A 780 33.11 -29.98 30.91
C GLY A 780 32.57 -28.70 31.57
N MET A 781 32.39 -28.68 32.89
CA MET A 781 31.94 -27.50 33.60
C MET A 781 32.92 -26.32 33.53
N LEU A 782 34.24 -26.58 33.68
CA LEU A 782 35.27 -25.56 33.48
C LEU A 782 35.32 -24.99 32.09
N ILE A 783 35.21 -25.85 31.06
CA ILE A 783 35.09 -25.42 29.66
C ILE A 783 33.87 -24.55 29.47
N LEU A 784 32.70 -24.96 29.96
CA LEU A 784 31.48 -24.17 29.87
C LEU A 784 31.64 -22.77 30.47
N ILE A 785 32.14 -22.67 31.71
CA ILE A 785 32.35 -21.38 32.37
C ILE A 785 33.31 -20.50 31.56
N ALA A 786 34.45 -21.06 31.07
CA ALA A 786 35.40 -20.31 30.29
C ALA A 786 34.77 -19.73 29.00
N PHE A 787 33.96 -20.54 28.27
CA PHE A 787 33.29 -20.07 27.07
C PHE A 787 32.11 -19.11 27.35
N LEU A 788 31.37 -19.29 28.45
CA LEU A 788 30.32 -18.35 28.86
C LEU A 788 30.90 -16.95 29.12
N LEU A 789 32.08 -16.84 29.72
CA LEU A 789 32.77 -15.54 29.91
C LEU A 789 33.16 -14.88 28.58
N LEU A 790 33.37 -15.65 27.53
CA LEU A 790 33.76 -15.15 26.21
C LEU A 790 32.55 -14.70 25.38
N VAL A 791 31.31 -15.11 25.69
CA VAL A 791 30.12 -14.85 24.87
C VAL A 791 29.97 -13.36 24.55
N VAL A 792 29.93 -12.51 25.58
CA VAL A 792 29.67 -11.07 25.41
C VAL A 792 30.83 -10.38 24.67
N GLN A 793 32.08 -10.78 24.98
CA GLN A 793 33.27 -10.20 24.35
C GLN A 793 33.34 -10.57 22.86
N THR A 794 33.04 -11.84 22.51
CA THR A 794 33.01 -12.31 21.12
C THR A 794 31.94 -11.59 20.33
N LEU A 795 30.75 -11.46 20.88
CA LEU A 795 29.63 -10.77 20.23
C LEU A 795 29.98 -9.30 19.91
N HIS A 796 30.48 -8.54 20.91
CA HIS A 796 30.88 -7.14 20.67
C HIS A 796 32.09 -7.01 19.73
N SER A 797 33.03 -7.99 19.76
CA SER A 797 34.17 -7.95 18.84
C SER A 797 33.74 -8.20 17.40
N MET A 798 32.81 -9.13 17.17
CA MET A 798 32.23 -9.38 15.84
C MET A 798 31.45 -8.17 15.35
N GLU A 799 30.65 -7.54 16.19
CA GLU A 799 29.89 -6.32 15.84
C GLU A 799 30.86 -5.19 15.41
N ARG A 800 31.91 -4.91 16.20
CA ARG A 800 32.91 -3.87 15.87
C ARG A 800 33.70 -4.22 14.60
N GLY A 801 34.07 -5.48 14.44
CA GLY A 801 34.80 -5.96 13.26
C GLY A 801 33.98 -5.79 11.98
N LEU A 802 32.72 -6.21 12.01
CA LEU A 802 31.80 -6.09 10.87
C LEU A 802 31.46 -4.64 10.53
N THR A 803 31.31 -3.77 11.54
CA THR A 803 31.10 -2.32 11.28
C THR A 803 32.36 -1.71 10.63
N ALA A 804 33.55 -2.01 11.12
CA ALA A 804 34.81 -1.53 10.52
C ALA A 804 34.99 -2.01 9.06
N VAL A 805 34.66 -3.27 8.78
CA VAL A 805 34.67 -3.81 7.40
C VAL A 805 33.63 -3.13 6.51
N GLY A 806 32.44 -2.89 7.04
CA GLY A 806 31.37 -2.17 6.33
C GLY A 806 31.77 -0.73 5.98
N ASP A 807 32.37 -0.01 6.91
CA ASP A 807 32.84 1.37 6.69
C ASP A 807 34.00 1.42 5.69
N ALA A 808 34.95 0.45 5.77
CA ALA A 808 36.03 0.34 4.81
C ALA A 808 35.49 0.02 3.39
N ALA A 809 34.51 -0.89 3.27
CA ALA A 809 33.89 -1.22 1.99
C ALA A 809 33.13 -0.01 1.42
N ALA A 810 32.43 0.77 2.24
CA ALA A 810 31.73 2.00 1.83
C ALA A 810 32.72 3.07 1.33
N LEU A 811 33.90 3.21 1.97
CA LEU A 811 34.97 4.10 1.53
C LEU A 811 35.55 3.70 0.17
N VAL A 812 35.77 2.38 -0.04
CA VAL A 812 36.23 1.84 -1.32
C VAL A 812 35.20 2.06 -2.42
N TRP A 813 33.90 1.81 -2.12
CA TRP A 813 32.79 2.01 -3.06
C TRP A 813 32.63 3.48 -3.49
N LYS A 814 32.83 4.42 -2.57
CA LYS A 814 32.82 5.85 -2.87
C LYS A 814 33.97 6.29 -3.79
N ARG A 815 35.09 5.57 -3.82
CA ARG A 815 36.27 5.85 -4.64
C ARG A 815 36.23 5.21 -6.03
N LEU A 816 35.35 4.23 -6.26
CA LEU A 816 35.17 3.63 -7.59
C LEU A 816 34.43 4.63 -8.51
N PRO A 817 34.94 4.89 -9.75
CA PRO A 817 34.27 5.78 -10.68
C PRO A 817 32.87 5.23 -10.98
N ARG A 818 31.83 6.02 -10.68
CA ARG A 818 30.47 5.70 -11.05
C ARG A 818 30.38 5.70 -12.58
N LYS A 819 30.20 4.53 -13.18
CA LYS A 819 29.72 4.42 -14.57
C LYS A 819 28.39 5.14 -14.66
N SER A 820 28.29 6.11 -15.56
CA SER A 820 27.07 6.86 -15.78
C SER A 820 25.96 5.90 -16.22
N LYS A 821 24.74 6.06 -15.68
CA LYS A 821 23.56 5.27 -16.03
C LYS A 821 23.12 5.38 -17.52
N ALA A 822 23.94 6.02 -18.36
CA ALA A 822 23.68 6.20 -19.78
C ALA A 822 24.04 4.97 -20.65
N GLU A 823 24.73 3.95 -20.10
CA GLU A 823 25.19 2.79 -20.88
C GLU A 823 24.38 1.48 -20.66
N GLU A 824 23.30 1.50 -19.86
CA GLU A 824 22.46 0.30 -19.65
C GLU A 824 21.22 0.24 -20.57
N ASN A 825 21.05 1.19 -21.51
CA ASN A 825 19.93 1.20 -22.46
C ASN A 825 20.39 1.10 -23.92
N TYR A 826 21.32 0.20 -24.22
CA TYR A 826 21.57 -0.28 -25.60
C TYR A 826 21.43 -1.79 -25.68
#